data_f908a12eab45d2eb967b190cfb5cab48
#
_entry.id   f908a12eab45d2eb967b190cfb5cab48
#
_cell.length_a   1.000
_cell.length_b   1.000
_cell.length_c   1.000
_cell.angle_alpha   90.00
_cell.angle_beta   90.00
_cell.angle_gamma   90.00
#
_symmetry.space_group_name_H-M   'P 1'
#
loop_
_entity.id
_entity.type
_entity.pdbx_description
1 polymer ?
#
loop_
_entity_poly.entity_id
_entity_poly.type
_entity_poly.pdbx_seq_one_letter_code
_entity_poly.pdbx_strand_id
1 'polypeptide(L)'
;MSTATKDSPQLWASEPGADPGQERIRARIAGLHCSLCTGTIEKALGRMEGVRTVAVSLTHEQALVDYDPALVGPEQILGTLRDIGYELYDPRKLRPFEEEEAALVREGLRLLAAVTASLTAIGLIAAVTGVLSVLVPATVVVLMIPLSYTLLRPAGRSRALAGAAAVVAPGVAALVLRATGVLVEPVISLAAGALALAAVLVIGPHILRMAYQSARRGILNQHVLLEVGAFAGIAGGLIGLTGLLPDYPTAEFFAVTVLIMNYHIFSEWLSLLVKTRSSQSVRKLLDLQPDLARLVTDDETESEVPVEEVDLGALVRVWPGERIPLDGRIRSGMSAVDVSLVTGEPVPADVSPGDDVVGGSVNGTGTLLVEVTATGAEGFLAQVTRHVEDARALKPGILHLVDKVLRIYTPTILTISAVALVGWLLGSWALTGEPDVRRAVFAALSVLVMGYPCAVGIAAPLAIVRGAGTAADNGIVMRTGEAFQTFRQVRTVVLDKTGTLTEGKPAVAATETVTGTADDLLALAAAAEQHSEHPLGRAIVAAATLTGISSSPAQGFESVTGSGVRAVIDGAIVLAGSPTFLAGEGVDLSTLVHRIEQFETAGNTVIVIARDGRPAGVIALADRLRPDAVAAVASMRAAGLKPVLVTGDNEHAARRVAEQTGINDIRAGVRPEGKAAIIRELQAEGARVAMVGDGINDAPALMQADVGIAAGAGTDIAVESADIVLLRQDVAGVMEARRISDSSYRRTRNNVALAFAFNGIGVPLATTGLIYPVWAMVAMAASVTAIFLNSIGTRPALLFDAIRSVKARRANHEDN
;
A
#
# COMPACT_ATOMS: atom_id res chain seq x y z
N MET A 1 -20.39 -22.37 27.54
CA MET A 1 -19.39 -23.36 27.11
C MET A 1 -19.96 -24.07 25.89
N SER A 2 -19.62 -23.57 24.70
CA SER A 2 -19.96 -24.20 23.43
C SER A 2 -18.66 -24.70 22.81
N THR A 3 -18.58 -26.01 22.64
CA THR A 3 -17.48 -26.70 21.96
C THR A 3 -17.54 -26.37 20.47
N ALA A 4 -16.86 -25.31 20.06
CA ALA A 4 -16.60 -25.05 18.64
C ALA A 4 -15.58 -26.08 18.14
N THR A 5 -15.99 -26.89 17.19
CA THR A 5 -15.16 -27.83 16.45
C THR A 5 -14.06 -27.06 15.73
N LYS A 6 -12.83 -27.50 15.88
CA LYS A 6 -11.56 -26.86 15.44
C LYS A 6 -11.36 -26.75 13.91
N ASP A 7 -12.32 -27.14 13.09
CA ASP A 7 -12.15 -27.36 11.63
C ASP A 7 -13.08 -26.56 10.69
N SER A 8 -13.82 -25.58 11.19
CA SER A 8 -14.54 -24.69 10.25
C SER A 8 -13.71 -23.43 9.99
N PRO A 9 -13.44 -23.08 8.73
CA PRO A 9 -12.70 -21.85 8.41
C PRO A 9 -13.47 -20.65 8.98
N GLN A 10 -12.87 -19.96 9.93
CA GLN A 10 -13.43 -18.72 10.47
C GLN A 10 -13.29 -17.64 9.41
N LEU A 11 -14.38 -17.27 8.74
CA LEU A 11 -14.42 -16.30 7.65
C LEU A 11 -14.33 -14.84 8.12
N TRP A 12 -14.12 -14.62 9.41
CA TRP A 12 -13.94 -13.28 9.99
C TRP A 12 -13.01 -13.33 11.20
N ALA A 13 -12.41 -12.20 11.51
CA ALA A 13 -11.77 -11.93 12.79
C ALA A 13 -12.64 -10.96 13.58
N SER A 14 -12.81 -11.22 14.88
CA SER A 14 -13.51 -10.33 15.81
C SER A 14 -12.48 -9.49 16.56
N GLU A 15 -12.72 -8.20 16.62
CA GLU A 15 -11.86 -7.21 17.29
C GLU A 15 -12.74 -6.31 18.17
N PRO A 16 -12.21 -5.64 19.22
CA PRO A 16 -12.95 -4.62 19.94
C PRO A 16 -13.40 -3.51 18.99
N GLY A 17 -14.66 -3.09 19.11
CA GLY A 17 -15.19 -1.96 18.33
C GLY A 17 -14.60 -0.62 18.75
N ALA A 18 -14.89 0.43 17.98
CA ALA A 18 -14.42 1.79 18.26
C ALA A 18 -14.96 2.38 19.55
N ASP A 19 -16.17 1.97 19.96
CA ASP A 19 -16.83 2.44 21.17
C ASP A 19 -17.06 1.28 22.18
N PRO A 20 -17.13 1.55 23.49
CA PRO A 20 -17.41 0.54 24.50
C PRO A 20 -18.74 -0.17 24.23
N GLY A 21 -18.74 -1.50 24.19
CA GLY A 21 -19.91 -2.34 23.93
C GLY A 21 -20.18 -2.64 22.47
N GLN A 22 -19.35 -2.19 21.55
CA GLN A 22 -19.37 -2.56 20.14
C GLN A 22 -18.32 -3.64 19.85
N GLU A 23 -18.62 -4.48 18.88
CA GLU A 23 -17.66 -5.41 18.28
C GLU A 23 -17.36 -5.00 16.83
N ARG A 24 -16.17 -5.34 16.38
CA ARG A 24 -15.73 -5.13 14.99
C ARG A 24 -15.51 -6.46 14.32
N ILE A 25 -16.06 -6.62 13.12
CA ILE A 25 -15.76 -7.73 12.22
C ILE A 25 -14.80 -7.25 11.16
N ARG A 26 -13.74 -8.01 10.96
CA ARG A 26 -12.86 -7.94 9.80
C ARG A 26 -13.20 -9.10 8.88
N ALA A 27 -13.73 -8.82 7.70
CA ALA A 27 -14.03 -9.82 6.68
C ALA A 27 -13.19 -9.57 5.43
N ARG A 28 -12.58 -10.60 4.87
CA ARG A 28 -11.85 -10.52 3.60
C ARG A 28 -12.78 -10.87 2.44
N ILE A 29 -12.83 -9.99 1.45
CA ILE A 29 -13.83 -10.01 0.38
C ILE A 29 -13.12 -10.04 -0.97
N ALA A 30 -13.38 -11.03 -1.82
CA ALA A 30 -12.89 -11.01 -3.20
C ALA A 30 -13.91 -10.39 -4.16
N GLY A 31 -13.41 -9.91 -5.30
CA GLY A 31 -14.26 -9.37 -6.35
C GLY A 31 -14.52 -7.87 -6.24
N LEU A 32 -13.71 -7.15 -5.47
CA LEU A 32 -13.74 -5.69 -5.42
C LEU A 32 -12.92 -5.13 -6.59
N HIS A 33 -13.57 -4.60 -7.62
CA HIS A 33 -12.90 -4.11 -8.83
C HIS A 33 -12.77 -2.58 -8.87
N CYS A 34 -13.64 -1.85 -8.15
CA CYS A 34 -13.63 -0.39 -8.16
C CYS A 34 -14.27 0.20 -6.89
N SER A 35 -14.12 1.51 -6.71
CA SER A 35 -14.70 2.24 -5.57
C SER A 35 -16.23 2.15 -5.47
N LEU A 36 -16.92 1.88 -6.58
CA LEU A 36 -18.37 1.68 -6.58
C LEU A 36 -18.76 0.34 -5.93
N CYS A 37 -17.91 -0.69 -6.02
CA CYS A 37 -18.11 -1.96 -5.32
C CYS A 37 -18.07 -1.73 -3.81
N THR A 38 -17.10 -0.96 -3.32
CA THR A 38 -17.00 -0.63 -1.89
C THR A 38 -18.24 0.13 -1.41
N GLY A 39 -18.69 1.12 -2.17
CA GLY A 39 -19.91 1.86 -1.88
C GLY A 39 -21.20 1.00 -1.91
N THR A 40 -21.24 -0.07 -2.71
CA THR A 40 -22.35 -1.04 -2.72
C THR A 40 -22.42 -1.81 -1.41
N ILE A 41 -21.27 -2.30 -0.92
CA ILE A 41 -21.15 -3.01 0.35
C ILE A 41 -21.51 -2.10 1.52
N GLU A 42 -20.94 -0.89 1.56
CA GLU A 42 -21.22 0.09 2.62
C GLU A 42 -22.70 0.44 2.71
N LYS A 43 -23.38 0.58 1.56
CA LYS A 43 -24.82 0.80 1.53
C LYS A 43 -25.64 -0.42 1.96
N ALA A 44 -25.23 -1.62 1.56
CA ALA A 44 -25.95 -2.83 1.88
C ALA A 44 -25.87 -3.13 3.37
N LEU A 45 -24.66 -3.07 3.94
CA LEU A 45 -24.44 -3.32 5.37
C LEU A 45 -24.89 -2.16 6.25
N GLY A 46 -24.68 -0.91 5.85
CA GLY A 46 -25.12 0.26 6.62
C GLY A 46 -26.64 0.46 6.71
N ARG A 47 -27.44 -0.34 5.99
CA ARG A 47 -28.92 -0.40 6.13
C ARG A 47 -29.36 -1.47 7.14
N MET A 48 -28.44 -2.30 7.64
CA MET A 48 -28.77 -3.32 8.61
C MET A 48 -28.92 -2.68 10.00
N GLU A 49 -29.96 -3.04 10.71
CA GLU A 49 -30.16 -2.60 12.08
C GLU A 49 -29.05 -3.21 12.96
N GLY A 50 -28.40 -2.39 13.80
CA GLY A 50 -27.26 -2.81 14.61
C GLY A 50 -25.89 -2.56 13.98
N VAL A 51 -25.77 -2.28 12.69
CA VAL A 51 -24.51 -1.87 12.06
C VAL A 51 -24.31 -0.37 12.23
N ARG A 52 -23.15 0.03 12.80
CA ARG A 52 -22.82 1.44 13.08
C ARG A 52 -21.94 2.05 12.01
N THR A 53 -20.80 1.43 11.76
CA THR A 53 -19.87 1.91 10.74
C THR A 53 -19.46 0.76 9.82
N VAL A 54 -19.25 1.08 8.56
CA VAL A 54 -18.76 0.14 7.55
C VAL A 54 -17.65 0.84 6.77
N ALA A 55 -16.47 0.31 6.79
CA ALA A 55 -15.35 0.74 5.98
C ALA A 55 -14.91 -0.41 5.07
N VAL A 56 -14.82 -0.15 3.77
CA VAL A 56 -14.43 -1.18 2.79
C VAL A 56 -13.21 -0.73 2.02
N SER A 57 -12.17 -1.53 2.08
CA SER A 57 -10.95 -1.31 1.30
C SER A 57 -11.01 -2.00 -0.05
N LEU A 58 -10.88 -1.20 -1.10
CA LEU A 58 -10.76 -1.72 -2.47
C LEU A 58 -9.43 -2.45 -2.69
N THR A 59 -8.35 -1.90 -2.15
CA THR A 59 -6.98 -2.39 -2.39
C THR A 59 -6.66 -3.67 -1.63
N HIS A 60 -7.28 -3.86 -0.45
CA HIS A 60 -7.05 -5.02 0.43
C HIS A 60 -8.18 -6.03 0.42
N GLU A 61 -9.27 -5.74 -0.31
CA GLU A 61 -10.44 -6.61 -0.33
C GLU A 61 -10.95 -6.95 1.07
N GLN A 62 -10.97 -5.95 1.95
CA GLN A 62 -11.41 -6.11 3.33
C GLN A 62 -12.60 -5.19 3.64
N ALA A 63 -13.54 -5.69 4.45
CA ALA A 63 -14.56 -4.89 5.10
C ALA A 63 -14.33 -4.92 6.61
N LEU A 64 -14.33 -3.73 7.21
CA LEU A 64 -14.37 -3.50 8.64
C LEU A 64 -15.78 -3.04 8.98
N VAL A 65 -16.46 -3.76 9.87
CA VAL A 65 -17.84 -3.48 10.24
C VAL A 65 -17.95 -3.39 11.76
N ASP A 66 -18.21 -2.18 12.28
CA ASP A 66 -18.54 -1.99 13.69
C ASP A 66 -20.04 -2.22 13.87
N TYR A 67 -20.39 -3.08 14.81
CA TYR A 67 -21.77 -3.50 15.01
C TYR A 67 -22.08 -3.70 16.50
N ASP A 68 -23.37 -3.65 16.81
CA ASP A 68 -23.92 -3.95 18.12
C ASP A 68 -24.27 -5.46 18.17
N PRO A 69 -23.54 -6.28 18.95
CA PRO A 69 -23.76 -7.72 19.00
C PRO A 69 -25.13 -8.12 19.59
N ALA A 70 -25.82 -7.19 20.27
CA ALA A 70 -27.17 -7.42 20.75
C ALA A 70 -28.25 -7.36 19.65
N LEU A 71 -27.96 -6.67 18.52
CA LEU A 71 -28.91 -6.43 17.45
C LEU A 71 -28.63 -7.25 16.19
N VAL A 72 -27.35 -7.49 15.86
CA VAL A 72 -26.95 -8.22 14.65
C VAL A 72 -25.76 -9.12 14.93
N GLY A 73 -25.76 -10.32 14.35
CA GLY A 73 -24.65 -11.25 14.50
C GLY A 73 -23.73 -11.31 13.28
N PRO A 74 -22.48 -11.82 13.46
CA PRO A 74 -21.49 -11.96 12.38
C PRO A 74 -22.02 -12.69 11.15
N GLU A 75 -22.73 -13.79 11.34
CA GLU A 75 -23.29 -14.60 10.24
C GLU A 75 -24.28 -13.84 9.36
N GLN A 76 -25.04 -12.91 9.92
CA GLN A 76 -26.00 -12.09 9.15
C GLN A 76 -25.26 -11.05 8.31
N ILE A 77 -24.20 -10.45 8.86
CA ILE A 77 -23.33 -9.50 8.15
C ILE A 77 -22.64 -10.20 6.98
N LEU A 78 -22.03 -11.37 7.26
CA LEU A 78 -21.34 -12.16 6.23
C LEU A 78 -22.31 -12.75 5.20
N GLY A 79 -23.50 -13.17 5.63
CA GLY A 79 -24.59 -13.59 4.75
C GLY A 79 -24.97 -12.51 3.75
N THR A 80 -25.09 -11.26 4.21
CA THR A 80 -25.37 -10.11 3.34
C THR A 80 -24.25 -9.88 2.30
N LEU A 81 -22.98 -10.02 2.69
CA LEU A 81 -21.85 -9.90 1.76
C LEU A 81 -21.90 -10.99 0.66
N ARG A 82 -22.16 -12.24 1.04
CA ARG A 82 -22.34 -13.34 0.06
C ARG A 82 -23.54 -13.10 -0.86
N ASP A 83 -24.64 -12.65 -0.29
CA ASP A 83 -25.87 -12.38 -1.03
C ASP A 83 -25.73 -11.29 -2.08
N ILE A 84 -24.86 -10.27 -1.87
CA ILE A 84 -24.58 -9.27 -2.88
C ILE A 84 -23.54 -9.71 -3.93
N GLY A 85 -23.07 -10.97 -3.82
CA GLY A 85 -22.26 -11.63 -4.84
C GLY A 85 -20.76 -11.61 -4.59
N TYR A 86 -20.31 -11.27 -3.38
CA TYR A 86 -18.89 -11.30 -3.02
C TYR A 86 -18.50 -12.61 -2.36
N GLU A 87 -17.30 -13.08 -2.67
CA GLU A 87 -16.71 -14.25 -2.03
C GLU A 87 -15.98 -13.82 -0.75
N LEU A 88 -16.09 -14.63 0.32
CA LEU A 88 -15.45 -14.38 1.60
C LEU A 88 -14.30 -15.36 1.81
N TYR A 89 -13.19 -14.85 2.34
CA TYR A 89 -12.01 -15.63 2.69
C TYR A 89 -11.65 -15.44 4.17
N ASP A 90 -10.88 -16.37 4.73
CA ASP A 90 -10.34 -16.23 6.08
C ASP A 90 -9.39 -15.02 6.14
N PRO A 91 -9.70 -14.00 6.96
CA PRO A 91 -8.89 -12.79 7.05
C PRO A 91 -7.51 -13.03 7.65
N ARG A 92 -7.32 -14.17 8.36
CA ARG A 92 -6.05 -14.56 8.99
C ARG A 92 -5.08 -15.21 8.02
N LYS A 93 -5.58 -15.76 6.92
CA LYS A 93 -4.75 -16.32 5.86
C LYS A 93 -4.41 -15.23 4.86
N LEU A 94 -3.14 -14.86 4.77
CA LEU A 94 -2.63 -14.12 3.62
C LEU A 94 -2.93 -14.96 2.39
N ARG A 95 -3.57 -14.36 1.37
CA ARG A 95 -3.84 -15.08 0.11
C ARG A 95 -2.49 -15.46 -0.48
N PRO A 96 -2.19 -16.75 -0.71
CA PRO A 96 -0.94 -17.13 -1.35
C PRO A 96 -0.82 -16.38 -2.68
N PHE A 97 0.38 -15.95 -3.02
CA PHE A 97 0.66 -15.26 -4.30
C PHE A 97 0.15 -16.05 -5.50
N GLU A 98 0.19 -17.37 -5.40
CA GLU A 98 -0.31 -18.32 -6.40
C GLU A 98 -1.81 -18.16 -6.67
N GLU A 99 -2.64 -17.89 -5.65
CA GLU A 99 -4.08 -17.68 -5.86
C GLU A 99 -4.39 -16.35 -6.56
N GLU A 100 -3.65 -15.28 -6.26
CA GLU A 100 -3.80 -14.00 -6.96
C GLU A 100 -3.31 -14.10 -8.40
N GLU A 101 -2.21 -14.82 -8.64
CA GLU A 101 -1.73 -15.10 -9.98
C GLU A 101 -2.72 -16.00 -10.76
N ALA A 102 -3.26 -17.02 -10.13
CA ALA A 102 -4.27 -17.86 -10.72
C ALA A 102 -5.54 -17.08 -11.07
N ALA A 103 -5.95 -16.14 -10.20
CA ALA A 103 -7.05 -15.22 -10.47
C ALA A 103 -6.75 -14.31 -11.65
N LEU A 104 -5.55 -13.71 -11.73
CA LEU A 104 -5.14 -12.86 -12.83
C LEU A 104 -5.12 -13.63 -14.17
N VAL A 105 -4.67 -14.88 -14.16
CA VAL A 105 -4.67 -15.75 -15.34
C VAL A 105 -6.11 -16.10 -15.75
N ARG A 106 -6.98 -16.46 -14.80
CA ARG A 106 -8.41 -16.77 -15.10
C ARG A 106 -9.12 -15.58 -15.71
N GLU A 107 -8.98 -14.39 -15.12
CA GLU A 107 -9.58 -13.18 -15.66
C GLU A 107 -8.94 -12.75 -16.98
N GLY A 108 -7.64 -13.02 -17.16
CA GLY A 108 -6.96 -12.86 -18.45
C GLY A 108 -7.54 -13.75 -19.55
N LEU A 109 -7.89 -15.00 -19.25
CA LEU A 109 -8.55 -15.91 -20.21
C LEU A 109 -9.98 -15.45 -20.55
N ARG A 110 -10.74 -14.94 -19.56
CA ARG A 110 -12.04 -14.31 -19.81
C ARG A 110 -11.92 -13.08 -20.73
N LEU A 111 -10.92 -12.25 -20.48
CA LEU A 111 -10.62 -11.11 -21.35
C LEU A 111 -10.31 -11.54 -22.77
N LEU A 112 -9.50 -12.59 -22.95
CA LEU A 112 -9.21 -13.12 -24.30
C LEU A 112 -10.48 -13.62 -25.00
N ALA A 113 -11.37 -14.31 -24.30
CA ALA A 113 -12.66 -14.74 -24.84
C ALA A 113 -13.54 -13.53 -25.24
N ALA A 114 -13.61 -12.50 -24.40
CA ALA A 114 -14.35 -11.27 -24.68
C ALA A 114 -13.75 -10.48 -25.86
N VAL A 115 -12.42 -10.43 -25.95
CA VAL A 115 -11.70 -9.82 -27.10
C VAL A 115 -12.01 -10.60 -28.38
N THR A 116 -11.97 -11.93 -28.35
CA THR A 116 -12.32 -12.77 -29.50
C THR A 116 -13.75 -12.49 -29.99
N ALA A 117 -14.72 -12.47 -29.06
CA ALA A 117 -16.11 -12.14 -29.38
C ALA A 117 -16.22 -10.73 -29.97
N SER A 118 -15.52 -9.76 -29.41
CA SER A 118 -15.52 -8.37 -29.88
C SER A 118 -14.90 -8.20 -31.26
N LEU A 119 -13.76 -8.85 -31.53
CA LEU A 119 -13.14 -8.83 -32.86
C LEU A 119 -14.05 -9.46 -33.90
N THR A 120 -14.73 -10.56 -33.53
CA THR A 120 -15.70 -11.24 -34.39
C THR A 120 -16.89 -10.33 -34.66
N ALA A 121 -17.45 -9.69 -33.63
CA ALA A 121 -18.56 -8.74 -33.78
C ALA A 121 -18.17 -7.53 -34.67
N ILE A 122 -16.99 -6.96 -34.46
CA ILE A 122 -16.44 -5.89 -35.31
C ILE A 122 -16.28 -6.35 -36.76
N GLY A 123 -15.76 -7.56 -36.97
CA GLY A 123 -15.63 -8.16 -38.32
C GLY A 123 -16.97 -8.34 -39.02
N LEU A 124 -18.03 -8.74 -38.29
CA LEU A 124 -19.38 -8.88 -38.80
C LEU A 124 -20.05 -7.56 -39.21
N ILE A 125 -19.83 -6.50 -38.42
CA ILE A 125 -20.47 -5.17 -38.67
C ILE A 125 -19.64 -4.24 -39.55
N ALA A 126 -18.37 -4.58 -39.85
CA ALA A 126 -17.49 -3.74 -40.62
C ALA A 126 -18.10 -3.40 -41.99
N ALA A 127 -18.34 -2.15 -42.27
CA ALA A 127 -18.73 -1.70 -43.60
C ALA A 127 -17.50 -1.80 -44.52
N VAL A 128 -17.60 -2.51 -45.62
CA VAL A 128 -16.51 -2.70 -46.59
C VAL A 128 -16.31 -1.50 -47.52
N THR A 129 -17.08 -0.46 -47.28
CA THR A 129 -17.07 0.76 -48.12
C THR A 129 -16.37 1.92 -47.42
N GLY A 130 -15.12 2.15 -47.80
CA GLY A 130 -14.34 3.30 -47.34
C GLY A 130 -13.08 2.93 -46.54
N VAL A 131 -12.05 3.79 -46.61
CA VAL A 131 -10.73 3.55 -45.97
C VAL A 131 -10.83 3.48 -44.45
N LEU A 132 -11.64 4.30 -43.84
CA LEU A 132 -11.81 4.32 -42.37
C LEU A 132 -12.51 3.08 -41.84
N SER A 133 -13.46 2.50 -42.57
CA SER A 133 -14.19 1.29 -42.16
C SER A 133 -13.33 0.03 -42.15
N VAL A 134 -12.19 0.02 -42.86
CA VAL A 134 -11.22 -1.05 -42.85
C VAL A 134 -10.06 -0.72 -41.88
N LEU A 135 -9.65 0.54 -41.82
CA LEU A 135 -8.50 0.98 -41.01
C LEU A 135 -8.76 0.79 -39.50
N VAL A 136 -9.97 1.13 -39.02
CA VAL A 136 -10.31 1.01 -37.59
C VAL A 136 -10.28 -0.47 -37.12
N PRO A 137 -11.00 -1.40 -37.77
CA PRO A 137 -10.90 -2.83 -37.41
C PRO A 137 -9.48 -3.37 -37.50
N ALA A 138 -8.74 -3.03 -38.56
CA ALA A 138 -7.37 -3.48 -38.75
C ALA A 138 -6.44 -2.98 -37.61
N THR A 139 -6.59 -1.72 -37.20
CA THR A 139 -5.83 -1.15 -36.08
C THR A 139 -6.14 -1.85 -34.77
N VAL A 140 -7.42 -2.13 -34.48
CA VAL A 140 -7.84 -2.87 -33.29
C VAL A 140 -7.23 -4.28 -33.28
N VAL A 141 -7.30 -4.98 -34.42
CA VAL A 141 -6.71 -6.31 -34.57
C VAL A 141 -5.21 -6.29 -34.30
N VAL A 142 -4.49 -5.35 -34.90
CA VAL A 142 -3.02 -5.22 -34.72
C VAL A 142 -2.66 -4.93 -33.26
N LEU A 143 -3.41 -4.09 -32.57
CA LEU A 143 -3.18 -3.77 -31.16
C LEU A 143 -3.52 -4.94 -30.23
N MET A 144 -4.44 -5.83 -30.59
CA MET A 144 -4.82 -7.00 -29.79
C MET A 144 -3.84 -8.17 -29.91
N ILE A 145 -3.03 -8.24 -30.97
CA ILE A 145 -2.00 -9.29 -31.13
C ILE A 145 -0.95 -9.25 -30.00
N PRO A 146 -0.27 -8.11 -29.72
CA PRO A 146 0.67 -8.02 -28.61
C PRO A 146 0.04 -8.30 -27.25
N LEU A 147 -1.17 -7.82 -27.01
CA LEU A 147 -1.89 -8.07 -25.76
C LEU A 147 -2.16 -9.56 -25.58
N SER A 148 -2.73 -10.22 -26.58
CA SER A 148 -3.03 -11.65 -26.56
C SER A 148 -1.77 -12.50 -26.40
N TYR A 149 -0.70 -12.14 -27.12
CA TYR A 149 0.60 -12.80 -27.00
C TYR A 149 1.18 -12.68 -25.59
N THR A 150 1.14 -11.48 -25.00
CA THR A 150 1.70 -11.26 -23.65
C THR A 150 0.93 -12.01 -22.58
N LEU A 151 -0.41 -12.05 -22.66
CA LEU A 151 -1.26 -12.80 -21.74
C LEU A 151 -1.03 -14.32 -21.84
N LEU A 152 -0.77 -14.84 -23.03
CA LEU A 152 -0.56 -16.27 -23.28
C LEU A 152 0.90 -16.72 -23.16
N ARG A 153 1.86 -15.78 -23.06
CA ARG A 153 3.28 -16.09 -22.98
C ARG A 153 3.67 -17.05 -21.85
N PRO A 154 2.99 -17.07 -20.67
CA PRO A 154 3.24 -18.07 -19.62
C PRO A 154 3.12 -19.52 -20.11
N ALA A 155 2.28 -19.81 -21.10
CA ALA A 155 2.11 -21.15 -21.66
C ALA A 155 3.23 -21.61 -22.62
N GLY A 156 4.24 -20.77 -22.85
CA GLY A 156 5.33 -21.02 -23.79
C GLY A 156 5.20 -20.21 -25.09
N ARG A 157 6.33 -19.91 -25.75
CA ARG A 157 6.39 -19.00 -26.90
C ARG A 157 5.54 -19.47 -28.09
N SER A 158 5.61 -20.73 -28.43
CA SER A 158 4.82 -21.31 -29.55
C SER A 158 3.33 -21.33 -29.25
N ARG A 159 2.94 -21.72 -28.02
CA ARG A 159 1.53 -21.73 -27.60
C ARG A 159 0.96 -20.31 -27.52
N ALA A 160 1.76 -19.32 -27.08
CA ALA A 160 1.33 -17.92 -27.04
C ALA A 160 1.08 -17.35 -28.44
N LEU A 161 1.93 -17.66 -29.42
CA LEU A 161 1.72 -17.27 -30.83
C LEU A 161 0.48 -17.92 -31.42
N ALA A 162 0.33 -19.24 -31.23
CA ALA A 162 -0.86 -19.98 -31.71
C ALA A 162 -2.15 -19.44 -31.05
N GLY A 163 -2.12 -19.17 -29.74
CA GLY A 163 -3.25 -18.61 -29.01
C GLY A 163 -3.59 -17.19 -29.46
N ALA A 164 -2.61 -16.32 -29.67
CA ALA A 164 -2.85 -14.98 -30.20
C ALA A 164 -3.47 -15.02 -31.62
N ALA A 165 -3.00 -15.92 -32.46
CA ALA A 165 -3.61 -16.17 -33.77
C ALA A 165 -5.06 -16.67 -33.62
N ALA A 166 -5.33 -17.58 -32.69
CA ALA A 166 -6.68 -18.12 -32.45
C ALA A 166 -7.66 -17.04 -31.93
N VAL A 167 -7.20 -16.07 -31.13
CA VAL A 167 -8.01 -14.93 -30.68
C VAL A 167 -8.43 -14.02 -31.85
N VAL A 168 -7.52 -13.80 -32.78
CA VAL A 168 -7.72 -12.85 -33.89
C VAL A 168 -8.41 -13.50 -35.09
N ALA A 169 -8.18 -14.79 -35.33
CA ALA A 169 -8.66 -15.49 -36.52
C ALA A 169 -10.17 -15.42 -36.75
N PRO A 170 -11.07 -15.57 -35.77
CA PRO A 170 -12.51 -15.46 -35.97
C PRO A 170 -12.94 -14.07 -36.46
N GLY A 171 -12.32 -13.00 -35.92
CA GLY A 171 -12.58 -11.63 -36.36
C GLY A 171 -12.14 -11.39 -37.82
N VAL A 172 -10.96 -11.86 -38.18
CA VAL A 172 -10.46 -11.78 -39.56
C VAL A 172 -11.33 -12.61 -40.52
N ALA A 173 -11.70 -13.83 -40.11
CA ALA A 173 -12.59 -14.68 -40.90
C ALA A 173 -13.96 -14.02 -41.12
N ALA A 174 -14.57 -13.46 -40.09
CA ALA A 174 -15.83 -12.71 -40.19
C ALA A 174 -15.73 -11.54 -41.19
N LEU A 175 -14.63 -10.76 -41.08
CA LEU A 175 -14.36 -9.64 -41.97
C LEU A 175 -14.19 -10.08 -43.43
N VAL A 176 -13.45 -11.15 -43.67
CA VAL A 176 -13.24 -11.72 -45.03
C VAL A 176 -14.54 -12.27 -45.61
N LEU A 177 -15.30 -13.07 -44.84
CA LEU A 177 -16.59 -13.59 -45.28
C LEU A 177 -17.64 -12.52 -45.58
N ARG A 178 -17.60 -11.42 -44.81
CA ARG A 178 -18.42 -10.24 -45.10
C ARG A 178 -17.95 -9.52 -46.37
N ALA A 179 -16.64 -9.31 -46.52
CA ALA A 179 -16.08 -8.63 -47.69
C ALA A 179 -16.30 -9.39 -48.97
N THR A 180 -16.32 -10.74 -48.94
CA THR A 180 -16.60 -11.60 -50.10
C THR A 180 -18.08 -11.76 -50.39
N GLY A 181 -18.97 -11.18 -49.56
CA GLY A 181 -20.42 -11.26 -49.75
C GLY A 181 -21.03 -12.64 -49.45
N VAL A 182 -20.27 -13.56 -48.87
CA VAL A 182 -20.74 -14.87 -48.43
C VAL A 182 -21.75 -14.79 -47.29
N LEU A 183 -21.56 -13.80 -46.38
CA LEU A 183 -22.48 -13.56 -45.28
C LEU A 183 -23.57 -12.59 -45.69
N VAL A 184 -24.83 -13.05 -45.63
CA VAL A 184 -26.02 -12.20 -45.85
C VAL A 184 -26.49 -11.55 -44.54
N GLU A 185 -27.13 -10.40 -44.62
CA GLU A 185 -27.55 -9.58 -43.45
C GLU A 185 -28.31 -10.35 -42.36
N PRO A 186 -29.27 -11.26 -42.65
CA PRO A 186 -29.95 -12.03 -41.61
C PRO A 186 -28.99 -12.96 -40.83
N VAL A 187 -28.02 -13.57 -41.52
CA VAL A 187 -27.01 -14.43 -40.88
C VAL A 187 -26.06 -13.61 -39.98
N ILE A 188 -25.65 -12.44 -40.45
CA ILE A 188 -24.81 -11.52 -39.70
C ILE A 188 -25.52 -11.07 -38.40
N SER A 189 -26.78 -10.69 -38.51
CA SER A 189 -27.58 -10.22 -37.35
C SER A 189 -27.82 -11.36 -36.36
N LEU A 190 -28.10 -12.57 -36.80
CA LEU A 190 -28.24 -13.74 -35.93
C LEU A 190 -26.91 -14.11 -35.24
N ALA A 191 -25.81 -14.09 -35.98
CA ALA A 191 -24.48 -14.38 -35.42
C ALA A 191 -24.07 -13.31 -34.37
N ALA A 192 -24.31 -12.05 -34.67
CA ALA A 192 -24.06 -10.97 -33.70
C ALA A 192 -24.96 -11.08 -32.45
N GLY A 193 -26.24 -11.50 -32.63
CA GLY A 193 -27.16 -11.76 -31.53
C GLY A 193 -26.69 -12.94 -30.65
N ALA A 194 -26.23 -14.03 -31.27
CA ALA A 194 -25.68 -15.16 -30.53
C ALA A 194 -24.40 -14.78 -29.74
N LEU A 195 -23.52 -13.96 -30.34
CA LEU A 195 -22.35 -13.42 -29.64
C LEU A 195 -22.73 -12.51 -28.46
N ALA A 196 -23.76 -11.67 -28.63
CA ALA A 196 -24.24 -10.80 -27.56
C ALA A 196 -24.79 -11.61 -26.38
N LEU A 197 -25.60 -12.64 -26.64
CA LEU A 197 -26.08 -13.54 -25.60
C LEU A 197 -24.94 -14.31 -24.94
N ALA A 198 -23.98 -14.82 -25.72
CA ALA A 198 -22.80 -15.49 -25.18
C ALA A 198 -21.94 -14.54 -24.29
N ALA A 199 -21.79 -13.28 -24.69
CA ALA A 199 -21.05 -12.29 -23.91
C ALA A 199 -21.69 -12.05 -22.53
N VAL A 200 -23.01 -11.94 -22.44
CA VAL A 200 -23.72 -11.71 -21.16
C VAL A 200 -23.83 -12.98 -20.33
N LEU A 201 -24.23 -14.12 -20.95
CA LEU A 201 -24.60 -15.33 -20.21
C LEU A 201 -23.42 -16.28 -19.94
N VAL A 202 -22.39 -16.29 -20.80
CA VAL A 202 -21.26 -17.24 -20.73
C VAL A 202 -19.96 -16.55 -20.28
N ILE A 203 -19.66 -15.37 -20.85
CA ILE A 203 -18.40 -14.69 -20.55
C ILE A 203 -18.54 -13.85 -19.28
N GLY A 204 -19.66 -13.12 -19.12
CA GLY A 204 -19.91 -12.18 -18.01
C GLY A 204 -21.02 -12.57 -17.01
N PRO A 205 -21.27 -13.86 -16.68
CA PRO A 205 -22.39 -14.24 -15.80
C PRO A 205 -22.27 -13.68 -14.38
N HIS A 206 -21.05 -13.42 -13.92
CA HIS A 206 -20.79 -12.80 -12.62
C HIS A 206 -21.28 -11.35 -12.60
N ILE A 207 -21.10 -10.61 -13.69
CA ILE A 207 -21.55 -9.21 -13.81
C ILE A 207 -23.07 -9.14 -13.73
N LEU A 208 -23.74 -10.01 -14.49
CA LEU A 208 -25.21 -10.12 -14.48
C LEU A 208 -25.73 -10.44 -13.06
N ARG A 209 -25.09 -11.38 -12.35
CA ARG A 209 -25.45 -11.74 -10.96
C ARG A 209 -25.30 -10.55 -10.02
N MET A 210 -24.18 -9.83 -10.10
CA MET A 210 -23.90 -8.64 -9.27
C MET A 210 -24.90 -7.50 -9.57
N ALA A 211 -25.23 -7.28 -10.85
CA ALA A 211 -26.22 -6.29 -11.25
C ALA A 211 -27.62 -6.62 -10.72
N TYR A 212 -28.06 -7.87 -10.87
CA TYR A 212 -29.37 -8.33 -10.36
C TYR A 212 -29.48 -8.16 -8.83
N GLN A 213 -28.45 -8.59 -8.08
CA GLN A 213 -28.46 -8.49 -6.63
C GLN A 213 -28.43 -7.03 -6.14
N SER A 214 -27.71 -6.17 -6.85
CA SER A 214 -27.70 -4.73 -6.54
C SER A 214 -29.04 -4.06 -6.85
N ALA A 215 -29.61 -4.33 -8.02
CA ALA A 215 -30.90 -3.79 -8.43
C ALA A 215 -32.04 -4.21 -7.49
N ARG A 216 -32.07 -5.49 -7.09
CA ARG A 216 -33.05 -6.02 -6.13
C ARG A 216 -33.02 -5.29 -4.78
N ARG A 217 -31.86 -4.76 -4.38
CA ARG A 217 -31.68 -3.98 -3.14
C ARG A 217 -31.87 -2.47 -3.34
N GLY A 218 -32.26 -2.04 -4.54
CA GLY A 218 -32.40 -0.61 -4.90
C GLY A 218 -31.06 0.14 -4.91
N ILE A 219 -29.94 -0.57 -5.19
CA ILE A 219 -28.62 0.00 -5.31
C ILE A 219 -28.27 0.11 -6.79
N LEU A 220 -28.39 1.32 -7.33
CA LEU A 220 -28.03 1.61 -8.72
C LEU A 220 -26.53 1.89 -8.81
N ASN A 221 -25.76 0.84 -9.07
CA ASN A 221 -24.31 0.87 -9.26
C ASN A 221 -23.92 0.70 -10.73
N GLN A 222 -22.60 0.66 -10.99
CA GLN A 222 -22.07 0.53 -12.35
C GLN A 222 -22.49 -0.77 -13.04
N HIS A 223 -22.63 -1.90 -12.32
CA HIS A 223 -23.03 -3.18 -12.89
C HIS A 223 -24.48 -3.10 -13.40
N VAL A 224 -25.36 -2.44 -12.63
CA VAL A 224 -26.74 -2.20 -13.06
C VAL A 224 -26.78 -1.34 -14.33
N LEU A 225 -26.02 -0.24 -14.37
CA LEU A 225 -25.96 0.63 -15.54
C LEU A 225 -25.44 -0.12 -16.78
N LEU A 226 -24.41 -0.94 -16.61
CA LEU A 226 -23.82 -1.74 -17.67
C LEU A 226 -24.80 -2.78 -18.23
N GLU A 227 -25.46 -3.54 -17.35
CA GLU A 227 -26.42 -4.56 -17.77
C GLU A 227 -27.66 -3.93 -18.42
N VAL A 228 -28.14 -2.78 -17.93
CA VAL A 228 -29.20 -2.02 -18.61
C VAL A 228 -28.75 -1.62 -20.02
N GLY A 229 -27.51 -1.18 -20.21
CA GLY A 229 -26.93 -0.89 -21.53
C GLY A 229 -26.81 -2.13 -22.41
N ALA A 230 -26.35 -3.26 -21.87
CA ALA A 230 -26.23 -4.51 -22.59
C ALA A 230 -27.60 -5.05 -23.01
N PHE A 231 -28.59 -5.06 -22.11
CA PHE A 231 -29.96 -5.46 -22.45
C PHE A 231 -30.64 -4.50 -23.43
N ALA A 232 -30.38 -3.19 -23.33
CA ALA A 232 -30.88 -2.22 -24.29
C ALA A 232 -30.31 -2.48 -25.71
N GLY A 233 -29.02 -2.87 -25.82
CA GLY A 233 -28.42 -3.30 -27.06
C GLY A 233 -29.07 -4.59 -27.62
N ILE A 234 -29.32 -5.58 -26.77
CA ILE A 234 -30.04 -6.80 -27.16
C ILE A 234 -31.47 -6.45 -27.61
N ALA A 235 -32.19 -5.62 -26.85
CA ALA A 235 -33.55 -5.22 -27.20
C ALA A 235 -33.58 -4.45 -28.54
N GLY A 236 -32.62 -3.55 -28.77
CA GLY A 236 -32.46 -2.85 -30.05
C GLY A 236 -32.23 -3.81 -31.22
N GLY A 237 -31.35 -4.81 -31.02
CA GLY A 237 -31.13 -5.86 -32.01
C GLY A 237 -32.36 -6.73 -32.27
N LEU A 238 -33.13 -7.10 -31.24
CA LEU A 238 -34.38 -7.85 -31.38
C LEU A 238 -35.44 -7.05 -32.16
N ILE A 239 -35.58 -5.74 -31.91
CA ILE A 239 -36.45 -4.84 -32.69
C ILE A 239 -36.05 -4.92 -34.16
N GLY A 240 -34.77 -4.87 -34.50
CA GLY A 240 -34.31 -4.97 -35.88
C GLY A 240 -34.60 -6.32 -36.54
N LEU A 241 -34.55 -7.42 -35.80
CA LEU A 241 -34.91 -8.76 -36.32
C LEU A 241 -36.38 -8.88 -36.68
N THR A 242 -37.26 -8.02 -36.17
CA THR A 242 -38.70 -8.03 -36.58
C THR A 242 -38.90 -7.60 -38.01
N GLY A 243 -37.93 -6.94 -38.62
CA GLY A 243 -38.05 -6.42 -40.00
C GLY A 243 -39.05 -5.24 -40.14
N LEU A 244 -39.60 -4.72 -39.03
CA LEU A 244 -40.57 -3.65 -39.04
C LEU A 244 -39.95 -2.30 -39.42
N LEU A 245 -38.66 -2.14 -39.27
CA LEU A 245 -37.93 -0.90 -39.52
C LEU A 245 -36.94 -1.12 -40.67
N PRO A 246 -37.18 -0.48 -41.85
CA PRO A 246 -36.26 -0.55 -42.98
C PRO A 246 -34.89 0.03 -42.62
N ASP A 247 -33.81 -0.55 -43.16
CA ASP A 247 -32.42 -0.08 -42.96
C ASP A 247 -31.98 0.05 -41.49
N TYR A 248 -32.60 -0.76 -40.61
CA TYR A 248 -32.28 -0.72 -39.18
C TYR A 248 -30.98 -1.49 -38.88
N PRO A 249 -30.02 -0.92 -38.18
CA PRO A 249 -28.67 -1.51 -37.93
C PRO A 249 -28.70 -2.60 -36.86
N THR A 250 -29.35 -3.71 -37.19
CA THR A 250 -29.64 -4.81 -36.25
C THR A 250 -28.37 -5.43 -35.66
N ALA A 251 -27.39 -5.74 -36.50
CA ALA A 251 -26.14 -6.35 -36.08
C ALA A 251 -25.30 -5.43 -35.21
N GLU A 252 -25.33 -4.11 -35.47
CA GLU A 252 -24.60 -3.10 -34.71
C GLU A 252 -25.12 -2.98 -33.26
N PHE A 253 -26.42 -3.13 -33.03
CA PHE A 253 -26.96 -3.14 -31.66
C PHE A 253 -26.47 -4.33 -30.85
N PHE A 254 -26.48 -5.51 -31.46
CA PHE A 254 -25.90 -6.70 -30.82
C PHE A 254 -24.39 -6.56 -30.57
N ALA A 255 -23.65 -5.99 -31.53
CA ALA A 255 -22.23 -5.75 -31.39
C ALA A 255 -21.89 -4.79 -30.23
N VAL A 256 -22.73 -3.76 -30.02
CA VAL A 256 -22.57 -2.83 -28.87
C VAL A 256 -22.63 -3.59 -27.56
N THR A 257 -23.55 -4.55 -27.40
CA THR A 257 -23.61 -5.39 -26.20
C THR A 257 -22.29 -6.14 -25.98
N VAL A 258 -21.75 -6.77 -27.02
CA VAL A 258 -20.47 -7.50 -26.92
C VAL A 258 -19.33 -6.57 -26.53
N LEU A 259 -19.27 -5.38 -27.12
CA LEU A 259 -18.23 -4.38 -26.83
C LEU A 259 -18.34 -3.82 -25.42
N ILE A 260 -19.55 -3.55 -24.92
CA ILE A 260 -19.78 -3.11 -23.53
C ILE A 260 -19.25 -4.15 -22.55
N MET A 261 -19.61 -5.43 -22.75
CA MET A 261 -19.15 -6.53 -21.89
C MET A 261 -17.64 -6.71 -21.93
N ASN A 262 -17.03 -6.70 -23.11
CA ASN A 262 -15.57 -6.77 -23.26
C ASN A 262 -14.87 -5.62 -22.53
N TYR A 263 -15.38 -4.40 -22.68
CA TYR A 263 -14.80 -3.24 -22.05
C TYR A 263 -14.82 -3.34 -20.51
N HIS A 264 -15.91 -3.82 -19.94
CA HIS A 264 -16.01 -4.01 -18.50
C HIS A 264 -15.02 -5.05 -17.99
N ILE A 265 -14.97 -6.21 -18.64
CA ILE A 265 -14.01 -7.30 -18.34
C ILE A 265 -12.57 -6.80 -18.45
N PHE A 266 -12.26 -5.98 -19.46
CA PHE A 266 -10.95 -5.34 -19.58
C PHE A 266 -10.64 -4.42 -18.40
N SER A 267 -11.61 -3.61 -17.97
CA SER A 267 -11.46 -2.72 -16.81
C SER A 267 -11.25 -3.50 -15.50
N GLU A 268 -11.97 -4.60 -15.30
CA GLU A 268 -11.81 -5.49 -14.15
C GLU A 268 -10.43 -6.15 -14.14
N TRP A 269 -10.00 -6.72 -15.26
CA TRP A 269 -8.68 -7.31 -15.40
C TRP A 269 -7.56 -6.31 -15.16
N LEU A 270 -7.70 -5.10 -15.71
CA LEU A 270 -6.74 -4.01 -15.50
C LEU A 270 -6.64 -3.61 -14.02
N SER A 271 -7.79 -3.52 -13.34
CA SER A 271 -7.85 -3.22 -11.91
C SER A 271 -7.14 -4.30 -11.09
N LEU A 272 -7.36 -5.57 -11.42
CA LEU A 272 -6.70 -6.71 -10.78
C LEU A 272 -5.18 -6.70 -11.02
N LEU A 273 -4.73 -6.43 -12.24
CA LEU A 273 -3.31 -6.31 -12.59
C LEU A 273 -2.61 -5.21 -11.78
N VAL A 274 -3.27 -4.05 -11.66
CA VAL A 274 -2.77 -2.91 -10.90
C VAL A 274 -2.67 -3.26 -9.42
N LYS A 275 -3.66 -3.94 -8.87
CA LYS A 275 -3.75 -4.38 -7.49
C LYS A 275 -2.67 -5.40 -7.12
N THR A 276 -2.49 -6.46 -7.91
CA THR A 276 -1.47 -7.49 -7.71
C THR A 276 -0.07 -6.88 -7.62
N ARG A 277 0.21 -5.80 -8.35
CA ARG A 277 1.49 -5.09 -8.27
C ARG A 277 1.68 -4.24 -7.03
N SER A 278 0.63 -3.62 -6.52
CA SER A 278 0.72 -2.84 -5.27
C SER A 278 1.11 -3.74 -4.09
N SER A 279 0.68 -4.99 -4.13
CA SER A 279 1.00 -6.00 -3.11
C SER A 279 2.45 -6.52 -3.20
N GLN A 280 3.13 -6.42 -4.34
CA GLN A 280 4.50 -6.95 -4.50
C GLN A 280 5.56 -6.27 -3.62
N SER A 281 5.44 -4.97 -3.36
CA SER A 281 6.41 -4.25 -2.52
C SER A 281 6.32 -4.68 -1.04
N VAL A 282 5.12 -4.98 -0.56
CA VAL A 282 4.88 -5.50 0.79
C VAL A 282 5.35 -6.94 0.91
N ARG A 283 5.22 -7.72 -0.17
CA ARG A 283 5.64 -9.12 -0.21
C ARG A 283 7.14 -9.34 -0.18
N LYS A 284 7.93 -8.39 -0.67
CA LYS A 284 9.38 -8.44 -0.49
C LYS A 284 9.78 -8.54 0.99
N LEU A 285 8.95 -8.02 1.90
CA LEU A 285 9.13 -8.19 3.34
C LEU A 285 8.79 -9.60 3.80
N LEU A 286 7.73 -10.21 3.26
CA LEU A 286 7.36 -11.61 3.55
C LEU A 286 8.34 -12.61 2.92
N ASP A 287 8.91 -12.30 1.75
CA ASP A 287 9.97 -13.09 1.10
C ASP A 287 11.28 -13.15 1.94
N LEU A 288 11.37 -12.37 3.03
CA LEU A 288 12.47 -12.47 4.00
C LEU A 288 12.35 -13.70 4.92
N GLN A 289 11.14 -14.23 5.11
CA GLN A 289 10.90 -15.43 5.90
C GLN A 289 11.17 -16.67 5.04
N PRO A 290 11.98 -17.63 5.47
CA PRO A 290 12.17 -18.90 4.76
C PRO A 290 10.88 -19.74 4.76
N ASP A 291 10.69 -20.55 3.75
CA ASP A 291 9.52 -21.46 3.65
C ASP A 291 9.65 -22.67 4.60
N LEU A 292 10.88 -23.04 4.98
CA LEU A 292 11.18 -24.19 5.81
C LEU A 292 11.91 -23.78 7.10
N ALA A 293 11.62 -24.50 8.18
CA ALA A 293 12.32 -24.40 9.46
C ALA A 293 12.91 -25.76 9.84
N ARG A 294 14.10 -25.76 10.46
CA ARG A 294 14.77 -26.99 10.94
C ARG A 294 14.41 -27.19 12.40
N LEU A 295 13.38 -28.02 12.61
CA LEU A 295 12.87 -28.39 13.93
C LEU A 295 13.84 -29.33 14.62
N VAL A 296 14.12 -29.11 15.89
CA VAL A 296 14.93 -29.99 16.76
C VAL A 296 14.00 -30.64 17.76
N THR A 297 13.96 -31.97 17.76
CA THR A 297 13.19 -32.76 18.73
C THR A 297 14.01 -33.06 20.01
N ASP A 298 13.33 -33.50 21.06
CA ASP A 298 13.98 -33.84 22.35
C ASP A 298 15.10 -34.88 22.22
N ASP A 299 15.09 -35.70 21.17
CA ASP A 299 16.12 -36.68 20.85
C ASP A 299 17.29 -36.10 20.02
N GLU A 300 17.40 -34.75 19.91
CA GLU A 300 18.38 -34.04 19.08
C GLU A 300 18.32 -34.39 17.58
N THR A 301 17.23 -35.00 17.12
CA THR A 301 17.03 -35.22 15.68
C THR A 301 16.52 -33.97 15.02
N GLU A 302 17.05 -33.66 13.83
CA GLU A 302 16.65 -32.51 13.03
C GLU A 302 15.75 -32.94 11.89
N SER A 303 14.66 -32.18 11.69
CA SER A 303 13.76 -32.38 10.56
C SER A 303 13.38 -31.05 9.93
N GLU A 304 13.39 -30.96 8.60
CA GLU A 304 12.90 -29.78 7.89
C GLU A 304 11.38 -29.87 7.75
N VAL A 305 10.69 -28.86 8.27
CA VAL A 305 9.22 -28.74 8.21
C VAL A 305 8.85 -27.38 7.63
N PRO A 306 7.69 -27.26 6.99
CA PRO A 306 7.14 -25.95 6.62
C PRO A 306 7.03 -25.05 7.85
N VAL A 307 7.40 -23.77 7.71
CA VAL A 307 7.33 -22.80 8.82
C VAL A 307 5.91 -22.68 9.39
N GLU A 308 4.91 -22.91 8.56
CA GLU A 308 3.48 -22.89 8.97
C GLU A 308 3.09 -24.04 9.91
N GLU A 309 3.88 -25.11 9.97
CA GLU A 309 3.65 -26.29 10.81
C GLU A 309 4.42 -26.25 12.14
N VAL A 310 5.19 -25.18 12.38
CA VAL A 310 5.98 -25.02 13.61
C VAL A 310 5.10 -24.44 14.72
N ASP A 311 5.04 -25.14 15.85
CA ASP A 311 4.28 -24.73 17.03
C ASP A 311 5.05 -23.73 17.92
N LEU A 312 4.30 -22.97 18.73
CA LEU A 312 4.87 -22.13 19.78
C LEU A 312 5.69 -22.98 20.79
N GLY A 313 6.87 -22.50 21.18
CA GLY A 313 7.77 -23.19 22.11
C GLY A 313 8.62 -24.28 21.43
N ALA A 314 8.44 -24.54 20.15
CA ALA A 314 9.28 -25.47 19.41
C ALA A 314 10.73 -24.94 19.30
N LEU A 315 11.71 -25.85 19.25
CA LEU A 315 13.12 -25.51 19.08
C LEU A 315 13.51 -25.60 17.61
N VAL A 316 14.06 -24.52 17.10
CA VAL A 316 14.50 -24.40 15.70
C VAL A 316 16.00 -24.12 15.66
N ARG A 317 16.74 -24.88 14.85
CA ARG A 317 18.18 -24.67 14.64
C ARG A 317 18.40 -23.79 13.41
N VAL A 318 19.26 -22.78 13.59
CA VAL A 318 19.64 -21.83 12.53
C VAL A 318 21.15 -21.86 12.36
N TRP A 319 21.60 -22.29 11.19
CA TRP A 319 23.03 -22.40 10.88
C TRP A 319 23.61 -21.04 10.44
N PRO A 320 24.94 -20.90 10.47
CA PRO A 320 25.61 -19.70 9.97
C PRO A 320 25.20 -19.38 8.51
N GLY A 321 24.82 -18.14 8.25
CA GLY A 321 24.38 -17.66 6.95
C GLY A 321 22.91 -17.94 6.62
N GLU A 322 22.19 -18.72 7.42
CA GLU A 322 20.75 -18.97 7.24
C GLU A 322 19.90 -17.83 7.79
N ARG A 323 18.71 -17.70 7.26
CA ARG A 323 17.70 -16.78 7.79
C ARG A 323 16.98 -17.44 8.96
N ILE A 324 16.70 -16.64 9.99
CA ILE A 324 15.90 -17.05 11.14
C ILE A 324 14.46 -17.22 10.66
N PRO A 325 13.84 -18.41 10.79
CA PRO A 325 12.54 -18.66 10.16
C PRO A 325 11.35 -18.03 10.90
N LEU A 326 11.44 -17.91 12.23
CA LEU A 326 10.37 -17.43 13.11
C LEU A 326 10.95 -16.57 14.23
N ASP A 327 10.12 -15.71 14.80
CA ASP A 327 10.49 -14.96 16.00
C ASP A 327 10.68 -15.90 17.18
N GLY A 328 11.72 -15.65 17.96
CA GLY A 328 12.03 -16.55 19.05
C GLY A 328 13.06 -15.98 20.01
N ARG A 329 13.36 -16.80 21.05
CA ARG A 329 14.37 -16.52 22.04
C ARG A 329 15.51 -17.54 21.94
N ILE A 330 16.72 -17.06 21.97
CA ILE A 330 17.89 -17.92 21.90
C ILE A 330 17.99 -18.80 23.16
N ARG A 331 17.98 -20.11 22.97
CA ARG A 331 18.19 -21.12 24.03
C ARG A 331 19.64 -21.45 24.20
N SER A 332 20.40 -21.55 23.10
CA SER A 332 21.85 -21.82 23.12
C SER A 332 22.50 -21.30 21.84
N GLY A 333 23.80 -21.02 21.94
CA GLY A 333 24.60 -20.47 20.86
C GLY A 333 24.83 -18.96 21.02
N MET A 334 25.84 -18.44 20.33
CA MET A 334 26.20 -17.03 20.24
C MET A 334 26.52 -16.72 18.78
N SER A 335 26.06 -15.61 18.30
CA SER A 335 26.28 -15.17 16.91
C SER A 335 26.10 -13.67 16.77
N ALA A 336 26.54 -13.10 15.65
CA ALA A 336 26.13 -11.78 15.19
C ALA A 336 24.97 -11.95 14.21
N VAL A 337 23.83 -11.38 14.49
CA VAL A 337 22.62 -11.46 13.64
C VAL A 337 22.47 -10.17 12.85
N ASP A 338 22.44 -10.27 11.52
CA ASP A 338 22.16 -9.15 10.64
C ASP A 338 20.63 -8.92 10.57
N VAL A 339 20.21 -7.86 11.24
CA VAL A 339 18.81 -7.41 11.33
C VAL A 339 18.49 -6.32 10.32
N SER A 340 19.43 -5.95 9.43
CA SER A 340 19.33 -4.78 8.55
C SER A 340 18.13 -4.82 7.60
N LEU A 341 17.72 -5.99 7.15
CA LEU A 341 16.57 -6.18 6.27
C LEU A 341 15.23 -6.09 7.01
N VAL A 342 15.25 -6.26 8.34
CA VAL A 342 14.06 -6.31 9.20
C VAL A 342 13.91 -5.01 9.99
N THR A 343 14.99 -4.53 10.61
CA THR A 343 14.99 -3.33 11.46
C THR A 343 15.62 -2.11 10.77
N GLY A 344 16.35 -2.31 9.69
CA GLY A 344 17.10 -1.24 9.00
C GLY A 344 18.43 -0.87 9.65
N GLU A 345 18.82 -1.51 10.75
CA GLU A 345 20.11 -1.26 11.41
C GLU A 345 21.25 -1.94 10.63
N PRO A 346 22.24 -1.17 10.14
CA PRO A 346 23.28 -1.71 9.27
C PRO A 346 24.37 -2.51 9.99
N VAL A 347 24.38 -2.48 11.33
CA VAL A 347 25.36 -3.20 12.15
C VAL A 347 24.71 -4.45 12.70
N PRO A 348 25.30 -5.66 12.44
CA PRO A 348 24.81 -6.88 13.04
C PRO A 348 24.79 -6.81 14.58
N ALA A 349 23.71 -7.30 15.18
CA ALA A 349 23.55 -7.35 16.61
C ALA A 349 24.20 -8.64 17.15
N ASP A 350 25.11 -8.52 18.14
CA ASP A 350 25.61 -9.68 18.86
C ASP A 350 24.49 -10.21 19.75
N VAL A 351 24.24 -11.52 19.63
CA VAL A 351 23.16 -12.20 20.35
C VAL A 351 23.69 -13.41 21.12
N SER A 352 23.10 -13.66 22.29
CA SER A 352 23.47 -14.70 23.26
C SER A 352 22.23 -15.41 23.84
N PRO A 353 22.36 -16.50 24.59
CA PRO A 353 21.22 -17.16 25.22
C PRO A 353 20.42 -16.23 26.11
N GLY A 354 19.09 -16.17 25.85
CA GLY A 354 18.14 -15.28 26.52
C GLY A 354 17.71 -14.08 25.70
N ASP A 355 18.47 -13.73 24.64
CA ASP A 355 18.11 -12.62 23.74
C ASP A 355 17.00 -13.02 22.76
N ASP A 356 16.17 -12.06 22.40
CA ASP A 356 15.12 -12.26 21.41
C ASP A 356 15.67 -12.03 20.00
N VAL A 357 15.19 -12.83 19.04
CA VAL A 357 15.52 -12.73 17.62
C VAL A 357 14.27 -12.66 16.77
N VAL A 358 14.37 -11.95 15.65
CA VAL A 358 13.23 -11.69 14.75
C VAL A 358 13.35 -12.52 13.48
N GLY A 359 12.26 -13.15 13.09
CA GLY A 359 12.15 -13.90 11.84
C GLY A 359 12.47 -13.04 10.61
N GLY A 360 13.22 -13.62 9.65
CA GLY A 360 13.71 -12.91 8.48
C GLY A 360 15.12 -12.31 8.61
N SER A 361 15.65 -12.16 9.82
CA SER A 361 17.03 -11.76 10.07
C SER A 361 18.01 -12.84 9.62
N VAL A 362 19.25 -12.46 9.31
CA VAL A 362 20.29 -13.42 8.84
C VAL A 362 21.26 -13.74 9.96
N ASN A 363 21.37 -15.02 10.32
CA ASN A 363 22.34 -15.48 11.28
C ASN A 363 23.77 -15.38 10.71
N GLY A 364 24.71 -14.83 11.47
CA GLY A 364 26.09 -14.60 11.05
C GLY A 364 26.98 -15.86 11.19
N THR A 365 27.85 -15.88 12.18
CA THR A 365 28.95 -16.85 12.27
C THR A 365 28.71 -18.03 13.21
N GLY A 366 27.78 -17.93 14.15
CA GLY A 366 27.46 -18.95 15.14
C GLY A 366 26.26 -19.82 14.75
N THR A 367 26.13 -21.00 15.36
CA THR A 367 24.89 -21.79 15.26
C THR A 367 23.97 -21.40 16.40
N LEU A 368 22.73 -21.08 16.11
CA LEU A 368 21.72 -20.72 17.11
C LEU A 368 20.68 -21.82 17.27
N LEU A 369 20.27 -22.06 18.51
CA LEU A 369 19.07 -22.82 18.84
C LEU A 369 18.03 -21.85 19.38
N VAL A 370 16.93 -21.66 18.66
CA VAL A 370 15.92 -20.65 18.93
C VAL A 370 14.62 -21.33 19.37
N GLU A 371 14.09 -20.92 20.51
CA GLU A 371 12.74 -21.30 20.96
C GLU A 371 11.74 -20.33 20.37
N VAL A 372 10.77 -20.85 19.62
CA VAL A 372 9.77 -20.03 18.89
C VAL A 372 8.84 -19.35 19.88
N THR A 373 8.76 -18.02 19.83
CA THR A 373 7.90 -17.18 20.69
C THR A 373 6.68 -16.64 19.97
N ALA A 374 6.68 -16.59 18.65
CA ALA A 374 5.53 -16.18 17.85
C ALA A 374 5.47 -16.95 16.52
N THR A 375 4.25 -17.34 16.12
CA THR A 375 4.01 -18.10 14.89
C THR A 375 2.90 -17.47 14.05
N GLY A 376 2.92 -17.72 12.74
CA GLY A 376 1.86 -17.32 11.81
C GLY A 376 1.55 -15.82 11.85
N ALA A 377 0.30 -15.48 12.23
CA ALA A 377 -0.18 -14.11 12.23
C ALA A 377 0.37 -13.24 13.39
N GLU A 378 0.99 -13.83 14.40
CA GLU A 378 1.54 -13.13 15.56
C GLU A 378 3.02 -12.79 15.39
N GLY A 379 3.67 -13.34 14.36
CA GLY A 379 5.07 -13.02 14.04
C GLY A 379 5.24 -11.57 13.58
N PHE A 380 6.40 -10.99 13.88
CA PHE A 380 6.75 -9.60 13.57
C PHE A 380 6.50 -9.22 12.10
N LEU A 381 7.02 -10.00 11.16
CA LEU A 381 6.83 -9.74 9.71
C LEU A 381 5.37 -9.80 9.29
N ALA A 382 4.59 -10.71 9.89
CA ALA A 382 3.16 -10.81 9.64
C ALA A 382 2.39 -9.64 10.23
N GLN A 383 2.77 -9.15 11.42
CA GLN A 383 2.20 -7.95 12.04
C GLN A 383 2.51 -6.71 11.20
N VAL A 384 3.76 -6.49 10.80
CA VAL A 384 4.16 -5.38 9.91
C VAL A 384 3.34 -5.42 8.61
N THR A 385 3.19 -6.59 8.01
CA THR A 385 2.39 -6.77 6.79
C THR A 385 0.93 -6.43 7.03
N ARG A 386 0.35 -6.90 8.14
CA ARG A 386 -1.04 -6.62 8.52
C ARG A 386 -1.28 -5.14 8.75
N HIS A 387 -0.38 -4.47 9.48
CA HIS A 387 -0.48 -3.04 9.73
C HIS A 387 -0.36 -2.20 8.44
N VAL A 388 0.51 -2.62 7.52
CA VAL A 388 0.58 -2.03 6.17
C VAL A 388 -0.73 -2.24 5.41
N GLU A 389 -1.37 -3.40 5.53
CA GLU A 389 -2.67 -3.69 4.92
C GLU A 389 -3.80 -2.88 5.56
N ASP A 390 -3.85 -2.78 6.89
CA ASP A 390 -4.88 -2.03 7.62
C ASP A 390 -4.86 -0.54 7.31
N ALA A 391 -3.67 0.03 7.29
CA ALA A 391 -3.49 1.44 6.95
C ALA A 391 -3.91 1.76 5.50
N ARG A 392 -3.76 0.80 4.58
CA ARG A 392 -4.24 0.93 3.19
C ARG A 392 -5.75 0.76 3.06
N ALA A 393 -6.45 0.27 4.10
CA ALA A 393 -7.91 0.12 4.10
C ALA A 393 -8.67 1.45 4.15
N LEU A 394 -8.03 2.52 4.60
CA LEU A 394 -8.66 3.84 4.66
C LEU A 394 -8.78 4.45 3.25
N LYS A 395 -9.98 4.90 2.91
CA LYS A 395 -10.25 5.57 1.62
C LYS A 395 -9.62 6.96 1.60
N PRO A 396 -8.84 7.30 0.57
CA PRO A 396 -8.38 8.68 0.38
C PRO A 396 -9.57 9.64 0.21
N GLY A 397 -9.47 10.85 0.75
CA GLY A 397 -10.56 11.83 0.71
C GLY A 397 -11.13 12.17 -0.68
N ILE A 398 -10.32 12.04 -1.75
CA ILE A 398 -10.81 12.23 -3.13
C ILE A 398 -11.66 11.04 -3.59
N LEU A 399 -11.46 9.84 -3.06
CA LEU A 399 -12.32 8.68 -3.37
C LEU A 399 -13.72 8.89 -2.76
N HIS A 400 -13.81 9.45 -1.56
CA HIS A 400 -15.10 9.83 -0.97
C HIS A 400 -15.84 10.85 -1.83
N LEU A 401 -15.13 11.84 -2.43
CA LEU A 401 -15.75 12.80 -3.34
C LEU A 401 -16.26 12.10 -4.61
N VAL A 402 -15.45 11.23 -5.20
CA VAL A 402 -15.81 10.44 -6.38
C VAL A 402 -17.01 9.56 -6.09
N ASP A 403 -17.04 8.85 -4.97
CA ASP A 403 -18.16 8.01 -4.55
C ASP A 403 -19.45 8.81 -4.36
N LYS A 404 -19.34 10.01 -3.75
CA LYS A 404 -20.48 10.90 -3.59
C LYS A 404 -21.07 11.37 -4.93
N VAL A 405 -20.19 11.71 -5.88
CA VAL A 405 -20.61 12.10 -7.25
C VAL A 405 -21.23 10.91 -7.96
N LEU A 406 -20.60 9.75 -7.96
CA LEU A 406 -21.10 8.56 -8.64
C LEU A 406 -22.43 8.06 -8.09
N ARG A 407 -22.74 8.32 -6.83
CA ARG A 407 -24.03 8.01 -6.20
C ARG A 407 -25.20 8.74 -6.89
N ILE A 408 -24.97 9.95 -7.34
CA ILE A 408 -25.94 10.77 -8.06
C ILE A 408 -25.86 10.48 -9.56
N TYR A 409 -24.69 10.20 -10.06
CA TYR A 409 -24.39 10.08 -11.47
C TYR A 409 -25.16 8.95 -12.16
N THR A 410 -25.15 7.72 -11.59
CA THR A 410 -25.84 6.57 -12.20
C THR A 410 -27.34 6.78 -12.38
N PRO A 411 -28.12 7.22 -11.36
CA PRO A 411 -29.52 7.57 -11.56
C PRO A 411 -29.74 8.69 -12.59
N THR A 412 -28.83 9.67 -12.61
CA THR A 412 -28.91 10.78 -13.58
C THR A 412 -28.74 10.28 -15.00
N ILE A 413 -27.78 9.43 -15.30
CA ILE A 413 -27.59 8.86 -16.66
C ILE A 413 -28.80 8.03 -17.08
N LEU A 414 -29.31 7.18 -16.18
CA LEU A 414 -30.52 6.40 -16.47
C LEU A 414 -31.72 7.32 -16.77
N THR A 415 -31.89 8.41 -16.04
CA THR A 415 -32.93 9.38 -16.25
C THR A 415 -32.75 10.12 -17.60
N ILE A 416 -31.53 10.60 -17.90
CA ILE A 416 -31.23 11.26 -19.19
C ILE A 416 -31.51 10.31 -20.35
N SER A 417 -31.10 9.03 -20.24
CA SER A 417 -31.36 8.02 -21.25
C SER A 417 -32.89 7.81 -21.48
N ALA A 418 -33.65 7.67 -20.38
CA ALA A 418 -35.10 7.53 -20.47
C ALA A 418 -35.78 8.78 -21.07
N VAL A 419 -35.34 9.96 -20.65
CA VAL A 419 -35.85 11.24 -21.19
C VAL A 419 -35.51 11.38 -22.68
N ALA A 420 -34.31 10.98 -23.10
CA ALA A 420 -33.90 11.00 -24.51
C ALA A 420 -34.77 10.05 -25.34
N LEU A 421 -34.99 8.81 -24.82
CA LEU A 421 -35.88 7.84 -25.48
C LEU A 421 -37.28 8.38 -25.67
N VAL A 422 -37.93 8.80 -24.60
CA VAL A 422 -39.32 9.32 -24.62
C VAL A 422 -39.39 10.62 -25.41
N GLY A 423 -38.41 11.51 -25.24
CA GLY A 423 -38.36 12.80 -25.94
C GLY A 423 -38.29 12.65 -27.46
N TRP A 424 -37.51 11.71 -27.98
CA TRP A 424 -37.46 11.43 -29.41
C TRP A 424 -38.68 10.68 -29.89
N LEU A 425 -39.29 9.76 -29.14
CA LEU A 425 -40.54 9.08 -29.53
C LEU A 425 -41.70 10.05 -29.58
N LEU A 426 -41.94 10.81 -28.53
CA LEU A 426 -43.08 11.74 -28.48
C LEU A 426 -42.82 13.02 -29.25
N GLY A 427 -41.63 13.56 -29.25
CA GLY A 427 -41.25 14.80 -29.93
C GLY A 427 -41.31 14.64 -31.46
N SER A 428 -40.77 13.53 -32.01
CA SER A 428 -40.90 13.25 -33.44
C SER A 428 -42.36 13.00 -33.83
N TRP A 429 -43.08 12.22 -33.04
CA TRP A 429 -44.51 11.98 -33.29
C TRP A 429 -45.34 13.31 -33.31
N ALA A 430 -45.08 14.20 -32.38
CA ALA A 430 -45.76 15.51 -32.32
C ALA A 430 -45.39 16.44 -33.47
N LEU A 431 -44.17 16.35 -34.02
CA LEU A 431 -43.68 17.22 -35.09
C LEU A 431 -43.94 16.68 -36.50
N THR A 432 -43.84 15.35 -36.69
CA THR A 432 -43.89 14.70 -38.00
C THR A 432 -45.07 13.76 -38.18
N GLY A 433 -45.81 13.46 -37.09
CA GLY A 433 -46.90 12.48 -37.08
C GLY A 433 -46.46 11.02 -36.95
N GLU A 434 -45.16 10.76 -36.98
CA GLU A 434 -44.57 9.40 -36.80
C GLU A 434 -43.46 9.40 -35.76
N PRO A 435 -43.38 8.36 -34.92
CA PRO A 435 -42.29 8.23 -33.93
C PRO A 435 -40.97 7.80 -34.60
N ASP A 436 -39.90 8.55 -34.42
CA ASP A 436 -38.54 8.12 -34.84
C ASP A 436 -37.93 7.16 -33.81
N VAL A 437 -38.38 5.90 -33.91
CA VAL A 437 -37.93 4.82 -33.00
C VAL A 437 -36.42 4.60 -33.11
N ARG A 438 -35.85 4.68 -34.31
CA ARG A 438 -34.43 4.51 -34.53
C ARG A 438 -33.60 5.53 -33.77
N ARG A 439 -33.93 6.80 -33.89
CA ARG A 439 -33.26 7.92 -33.26
C ARG A 439 -33.43 7.88 -31.73
N ALA A 440 -34.63 7.52 -31.28
CA ALA A 440 -34.94 7.37 -29.86
C ALA A 440 -34.04 6.27 -29.19
N VAL A 441 -33.97 5.11 -29.85
CA VAL A 441 -33.13 4.01 -29.33
C VAL A 441 -31.65 4.35 -29.41
N PHE A 442 -31.19 5.01 -30.49
CA PHE A 442 -29.79 5.46 -30.59
C PHE A 442 -29.44 6.46 -29.51
N ALA A 443 -30.27 7.45 -29.26
CA ALA A 443 -30.07 8.45 -28.21
C ALA A 443 -29.96 7.76 -26.84
N ALA A 444 -30.93 6.92 -26.51
CA ALA A 444 -30.95 6.24 -25.21
C ALA A 444 -29.72 5.34 -24.99
N LEU A 445 -29.37 4.49 -25.96
CA LEU A 445 -28.25 3.57 -25.86
C LEU A 445 -26.90 4.31 -25.85
N SER A 446 -26.74 5.33 -26.70
CA SER A 446 -25.52 6.16 -26.72
C SER A 446 -25.32 6.91 -25.41
N VAL A 447 -26.39 7.39 -24.77
CA VAL A 447 -26.33 8.00 -23.43
C VAL A 447 -25.88 6.99 -22.37
N LEU A 448 -26.42 5.77 -22.39
CA LEU A 448 -26.00 4.72 -21.46
C LEU A 448 -24.53 4.38 -21.62
N VAL A 449 -24.06 4.24 -22.85
CA VAL A 449 -22.66 3.91 -23.18
C VAL A 449 -21.72 5.07 -22.78
N MET A 450 -22.01 6.29 -23.22
CA MET A 450 -21.18 7.46 -22.92
C MET A 450 -21.19 7.83 -21.45
N GLY A 451 -22.29 7.55 -20.75
CA GLY A 451 -22.46 7.82 -19.34
C GLY A 451 -21.83 6.76 -18.44
N TYR A 452 -21.12 5.78 -18.96
CA TYR A 452 -20.51 4.75 -18.12
C TYR A 452 -19.28 5.28 -17.36
N PRO A 453 -19.24 5.19 -16.00
CA PRO A 453 -18.26 5.89 -15.19
C PRO A 453 -16.94 5.14 -14.97
N CYS A 454 -16.60 4.12 -15.78
CA CYS A 454 -15.39 3.30 -15.62
C CYS A 454 -14.11 4.13 -15.50
N ALA A 455 -13.97 5.14 -16.36
CA ALA A 455 -12.80 6.00 -16.39
C ALA A 455 -12.58 6.72 -15.04
N VAL A 456 -13.67 7.11 -14.37
CA VAL A 456 -13.63 7.75 -13.04
C VAL A 456 -13.26 6.75 -11.96
N GLY A 457 -13.81 5.53 -12.03
CA GLY A 457 -13.56 4.47 -11.04
C GLY A 457 -12.10 4.02 -10.94
N ILE A 458 -11.38 3.97 -12.08
CA ILE A 458 -9.96 3.56 -12.12
C ILE A 458 -8.97 4.73 -11.98
N ALA A 459 -9.43 5.98 -12.11
CA ALA A 459 -8.58 7.17 -12.16
C ALA A 459 -7.71 7.34 -10.90
N ALA A 460 -8.31 7.20 -9.72
CA ALA A 460 -7.63 7.39 -8.44
C ALA A 460 -6.79 6.15 -8.03
N PRO A 461 -7.33 4.93 -8.05
CA PRO A 461 -6.54 3.72 -7.73
C PRO A 461 -5.26 3.62 -8.55
N LEU A 462 -5.33 3.89 -9.85
CA LEU A 462 -4.18 3.79 -10.74
C LEU A 462 -3.07 4.80 -10.39
N ALA A 463 -3.45 6.03 -10.01
CA ALA A 463 -2.51 7.07 -9.60
C ALA A 463 -1.86 6.76 -8.24
N ILE A 464 -2.63 6.22 -7.30
CA ILE A 464 -2.16 5.83 -5.95
C ILE A 464 -1.17 4.67 -6.07
N VAL A 465 -1.50 3.64 -6.83
CA VAL A 465 -0.61 2.48 -7.01
C VAL A 465 0.71 2.88 -7.64
N ARG A 466 0.68 3.74 -8.65
CA ARG A 466 1.93 4.28 -9.20
C ARG A 466 2.71 5.08 -8.17
N GLY A 467 2.02 5.92 -7.37
CA GLY A 467 2.64 6.68 -6.29
C GLY A 467 3.30 5.77 -5.27
N ALA A 468 2.61 4.71 -4.83
CA ALA A 468 3.13 3.71 -3.90
C ALA A 468 4.34 2.96 -4.46
N GLY A 469 4.30 2.55 -5.73
CA GLY A 469 5.46 1.94 -6.38
C GLY A 469 6.66 2.88 -6.46
N THR A 470 6.44 4.17 -6.81
CA THR A 470 7.51 5.16 -6.82
C THR A 470 8.08 5.42 -5.42
N ALA A 471 7.23 5.45 -4.40
CA ALA A 471 7.65 5.59 -3.00
C ALA A 471 8.53 4.41 -2.57
N ALA A 472 8.10 3.18 -2.84
CA ALA A 472 8.86 1.98 -2.51
C ALA A 472 10.24 1.92 -3.21
N ASP A 473 10.32 2.34 -4.48
CA ASP A 473 11.59 2.45 -5.22
C ASP A 473 12.57 3.43 -4.55
N ASN A 474 12.07 4.42 -3.81
CA ASN A 474 12.85 5.41 -3.06
C ASN A 474 13.04 5.03 -1.58
N GLY A 475 12.67 3.84 -1.15
CA GLY A 475 12.77 3.41 0.24
C GLY A 475 11.75 4.10 1.16
N ILE A 476 10.58 4.46 0.63
CA ILE A 476 9.49 5.10 1.36
C ILE A 476 8.26 4.21 1.29
N VAL A 477 7.69 3.88 2.43
CA VAL A 477 6.43 3.13 2.51
C VAL A 477 5.31 4.12 2.85
N MET A 478 4.41 4.34 1.89
CA MET A 478 3.18 5.12 2.11
C MET A 478 2.10 4.15 2.60
N ARG A 479 1.86 4.10 3.89
CA ARG A 479 0.97 3.14 4.55
C ARG A 479 -0.50 3.46 4.30
N THR A 480 -0.87 4.72 4.28
CA THR A 480 -2.26 5.15 4.08
C THR A 480 -2.46 5.80 2.71
N GLY A 481 -3.57 5.48 2.05
CA GLY A 481 -3.98 6.19 0.84
C GLY A 481 -4.27 7.67 1.11
N GLU A 482 -4.60 8.01 2.34
CA GLU A 482 -4.87 9.38 2.80
C GLU A 482 -3.59 10.22 2.86
N ALA A 483 -2.45 9.62 3.22
CA ALA A 483 -1.15 10.29 3.20
C ALA A 483 -0.82 10.93 1.84
N PHE A 484 -1.21 10.26 0.72
CA PHE A 484 -1.03 10.81 -0.64
C PHE A 484 -1.81 12.12 -0.89
N GLN A 485 -2.78 12.44 -0.06
CA GLN A 485 -3.62 13.63 -0.24
C GLN A 485 -3.41 14.67 0.85
N THR A 486 -3.31 14.21 2.08
CA THR A 486 -3.20 15.07 3.26
C THR A 486 -1.82 15.70 3.32
N PHE A 487 -0.74 14.99 2.98
CA PHE A 487 0.62 15.52 3.09
C PHE A 487 0.86 16.77 2.25
N ARG A 488 0.26 16.87 1.07
CA ARG A 488 0.35 18.11 0.27
C ARG A 488 -0.28 19.33 0.96
N GLN A 489 -1.26 19.12 1.84
CA GLN A 489 -1.96 20.19 2.57
C GLN A 489 -1.22 20.61 3.83
N VAL A 490 -0.27 19.83 4.27
CA VAL A 490 0.57 20.13 5.43
C VAL A 490 1.33 21.44 5.22
N ARG A 491 1.32 22.27 6.25
CA ARG A 491 2.05 23.54 6.31
C ARG A 491 3.09 23.56 7.41
N THR A 492 2.89 22.79 8.48
CA THR A 492 3.78 22.70 9.61
C THR A 492 4.34 21.29 9.71
N VAL A 493 5.65 21.15 9.83
CA VAL A 493 6.33 19.86 10.02
C VAL A 493 7.00 19.90 11.39
N VAL A 494 6.49 19.13 12.31
CA VAL A 494 7.07 18.94 13.63
C VAL A 494 8.13 17.85 13.52
N LEU A 495 9.33 18.15 13.97
CA LEU A 495 10.50 17.28 13.89
C LEU A 495 10.96 16.95 15.32
N ASP A 496 11.04 15.67 15.64
CA ASP A 496 11.76 15.26 16.83
C ASP A 496 13.27 15.48 16.66
N LYS A 497 14.00 15.61 17.76
CA LYS A 497 15.45 15.76 17.72
C LYS A 497 16.14 14.40 17.58
N THR A 498 15.97 13.56 18.60
CA THR A 498 16.76 12.33 18.81
C THR A 498 16.33 11.24 17.84
N GLY A 499 17.28 10.60 17.14
CA GLY A 499 16.98 9.56 16.15
C GLY A 499 16.35 10.10 14.85
N THR A 500 15.86 11.35 14.81
CA THR A 500 15.25 12.01 13.66
C THR A 500 16.19 13.02 13.01
N LEU A 501 16.42 14.16 13.62
CA LEU A 501 17.40 15.15 13.14
C LEU A 501 18.84 14.73 13.47
N THR A 502 19.02 13.94 14.50
CA THR A 502 20.29 13.37 14.94
C THR A 502 20.33 11.87 14.65
N GLU A 503 21.51 11.28 14.76
CA GLU A 503 21.72 9.85 14.49
C GLU A 503 21.16 8.94 15.60
N GLY A 504 20.77 9.51 16.76
CA GLY A 504 20.34 8.76 17.92
C GLY A 504 21.48 7.99 18.61
N LYS A 505 22.72 8.26 18.21
CA LYS A 505 23.92 7.61 18.71
C LYS A 505 24.85 8.66 19.34
N PRO A 506 25.03 8.64 20.67
CA PRO A 506 25.98 9.54 21.31
C PRO A 506 27.40 9.28 20.76
N ALA A 507 28.15 10.34 20.58
CA ALA A 507 29.54 10.30 20.18
C ALA A 507 30.38 11.26 21.04
N VAL A 508 31.65 10.95 21.21
CA VAL A 508 32.57 11.86 21.91
C VAL A 508 32.73 13.13 21.11
N ALA A 509 32.30 14.26 21.68
CA ALA A 509 32.34 15.60 21.07
C ALA A 509 33.59 16.38 21.49
N ALA A 510 34.00 16.24 22.72
CA ALA A 510 35.20 16.86 23.26
C ALA A 510 35.75 16.08 24.46
N THR A 511 37.02 16.19 24.68
CA THR A 511 37.74 15.67 25.86
C THR A 511 38.58 16.80 26.48
N GLU A 512 38.51 16.93 27.78
CA GLU A 512 39.35 17.90 28.53
C GLU A 512 40.03 17.14 29.67
N THR A 513 41.33 17.23 29.77
CA THR A 513 42.15 16.52 30.73
C THR A 513 42.63 17.44 31.88
N VAL A 514 42.73 16.91 33.09
CA VAL A 514 43.44 17.58 34.20
C VAL A 514 44.92 17.25 34.16
N THR A 515 45.24 16.01 33.81
CA THR A 515 46.61 15.49 33.70
C THR A 515 46.72 14.55 32.52
N GLY A 516 47.84 14.59 31.78
CA GLY A 516 48.04 13.75 30.61
C GLY A 516 47.49 14.30 29.32
N THR A 517 47.36 13.47 28.31
CA THR A 517 46.81 13.81 27.00
C THR A 517 45.33 13.43 26.87
N ALA A 518 44.62 13.96 25.86
CA ALA A 518 43.26 13.56 25.54
C ALA A 518 43.16 12.08 25.22
N ASP A 519 44.19 11.52 24.56
CA ASP A 519 44.27 10.08 24.23
C ASP A 519 44.43 9.22 25.46
N ASP A 520 45.23 9.66 26.50
CA ASP A 520 45.36 8.93 27.76
C ASP A 520 44.02 8.91 28.52
N LEU A 521 43.28 10.01 28.51
CA LEU A 521 41.96 10.09 29.13
C LEU A 521 40.95 9.21 28.44
N LEU A 522 40.96 9.20 27.09
CA LEU A 522 40.07 8.34 26.30
C LEU A 522 40.42 6.87 26.47
N ALA A 523 41.74 6.52 26.54
CA ALA A 523 42.20 5.14 26.84
C ALA A 523 41.71 4.66 28.20
N LEU A 524 41.82 5.53 29.21
CA LEU A 524 41.41 5.21 30.58
C LEU A 524 39.88 5.02 30.68
N ALA A 525 39.16 5.93 30.06
CA ALA A 525 37.69 5.88 30.00
C ALA A 525 37.20 4.64 29.23
N ALA A 526 37.82 4.34 28.07
CA ALA A 526 37.45 3.17 27.25
C ALA A 526 37.76 1.86 28.00
N ALA A 527 38.86 1.78 28.76
CA ALA A 527 39.17 0.65 29.62
C ALA A 527 38.12 0.45 30.73
N ALA A 528 37.66 1.54 31.36
CA ALA A 528 36.61 1.50 32.38
C ALA A 528 35.23 1.10 31.83
N GLU A 529 34.89 1.53 30.61
CA GLU A 529 33.60 1.30 29.97
C GLU A 529 33.57 0.06 29.04
N GLN A 530 34.69 -0.71 28.99
CA GLN A 530 34.83 -1.85 28.06
C GLN A 530 33.73 -2.91 28.20
N HIS A 531 33.22 -3.09 29.42
CA HIS A 531 32.14 -4.02 29.72
C HIS A 531 30.80 -3.34 29.99
N SER A 532 30.70 -2.05 29.68
CA SER A 532 29.45 -1.27 29.83
C SER A 532 28.50 -1.49 28.69
N GLU A 533 27.28 -1.85 29.01
CA GLU A 533 26.20 -1.92 28.01
C GLU A 533 25.54 -0.56 27.75
N HIS A 534 25.91 0.46 28.52
CA HIS A 534 25.31 1.78 28.41
C HIS A 534 25.72 2.49 27.11
N PRO A 535 24.80 3.14 26.38
CA PRO A 535 25.10 3.81 25.10
C PRO A 535 26.23 4.83 25.15
N LEU A 536 26.38 5.53 26.29
CA LEU A 536 27.47 6.48 26.49
C LEU A 536 28.85 5.77 26.64
N GLY A 537 28.88 4.64 27.35
CA GLY A 537 30.07 3.83 27.48
C GLY A 537 30.51 3.25 26.14
N ARG A 538 29.58 2.66 25.38
CA ARG A 538 29.85 2.19 24.01
C ARG A 538 30.38 3.29 23.08
N ALA A 539 29.88 4.52 23.22
CA ALA A 539 30.36 5.66 22.42
C ALA A 539 31.83 6.01 22.78
N ILE A 540 32.23 5.92 24.03
CA ILE A 540 33.61 6.14 24.47
C ILE A 540 34.53 5.04 23.94
N VAL A 541 34.14 3.77 24.07
CA VAL A 541 34.89 2.63 23.55
C VAL A 541 35.05 2.70 22.02
N ALA A 542 33.95 3.05 21.31
CA ALA A 542 33.99 3.22 19.87
C ALA A 542 34.93 4.36 19.45
N ALA A 543 34.93 5.48 20.17
CA ALA A 543 35.83 6.60 19.89
C ALA A 543 37.32 6.20 20.07
N ALA A 544 37.65 5.49 21.13
CA ALA A 544 39.00 4.96 21.33
C ALA A 544 39.42 4.00 20.20
N THR A 545 38.52 3.10 19.80
CA THR A 545 38.78 2.13 18.73
C THR A 545 39.02 2.84 17.38
N LEU A 546 38.21 3.84 17.03
CA LEU A 546 38.32 4.62 15.80
C LEU A 546 39.62 5.42 15.71
N THR A 547 40.13 5.88 16.86
CA THR A 547 41.42 6.63 16.94
C THR A 547 42.61 5.69 17.07
N GLY A 548 42.43 4.36 17.12
CA GLY A 548 43.49 3.38 17.26
C GLY A 548 44.13 3.37 18.65
N ILE A 549 43.48 3.90 19.65
CA ILE A 549 43.93 3.96 21.02
C ILE A 549 43.71 2.60 21.68
N SER A 550 44.82 1.98 22.18
CA SER A 550 44.77 0.73 22.93
C SER A 550 44.41 1.01 24.39
N SER A 551 43.45 0.32 24.94
CA SER A 551 43.07 0.37 26.34
C SER A 551 43.61 -0.86 27.09
N SER A 552 44.03 -0.68 28.35
CA SER A 552 44.38 -1.80 29.23
C SER A 552 43.13 -2.57 29.66
N PRO A 553 43.15 -3.89 29.79
CA PRO A 553 41.96 -4.63 30.23
C PRO A 553 41.57 -4.29 31.67
N ALA A 554 40.29 -4.08 31.91
CA ALA A 554 39.76 -3.87 33.25
C ALA A 554 39.82 -5.17 34.08
N GLN A 555 40.34 -5.10 35.32
CA GLN A 555 40.37 -6.19 36.29
C GLN A 555 39.29 -5.92 37.36
N GLY A 556 38.09 -6.17 37.10
CA GLY A 556 36.94 -5.84 37.97
C GLY A 556 36.14 -4.69 37.40
N PHE A 557 34.90 -4.98 37.26
CA PHE A 557 33.92 -4.03 36.69
C PHE A 557 32.66 -4.07 37.53
N GLU A 558 32.17 -2.89 37.92
CA GLU A 558 30.94 -2.72 38.65
C GLU A 558 30.16 -1.57 38.01
N SER A 559 28.92 -1.83 37.57
CA SER A 559 28.02 -0.80 37.04
C SER A 559 27.08 -0.30 38.13
N VAL A 560 27.08 1.01 38.35
CA VAL A 560 26.14 1.67 39.25
C VAL A 560 25.01 2.27 38.42
N THR A 561 23.86 1.58 38.44
CA THR A 561 22.70 1.88 37.59
C THR A 561 22.36 3.37 37.60
N GLY A 562 22.30 3.97 36.40
CA GLY A 562 21.95 5.37 36.18
C GLY A 562 23.01 6.40 36.64
N SER A 563 24.19 6.00 37.07
CA SER A 563 25.21 6.87 37.68
C SER A 563 26.57 6.79 37.00
N GLY A 564 27.11 5.58 36.81
CA GLY A 564 28.43 5.41 36.24
C GLY A 564 28.97 4.00 36.45
N VAL A 565 30.27 3.84 36.22
CA VAL A 565 31.00 2.56 36.40
C VAL A 565 32.21 2.76 37.29
N ARG A 566 32.57 1.69 37.98
CA ARG A 566 33.81 1.51 38.73
C ARG A 566 34.58 0.34 38.13
N ALA A 567 35.87 0.55 37.86
CA ALA A 567 36.72 -0.49 37.31
C ALA A 567 38.11 -0.43 37.97
N VAL A 568 38.84 -1.54 38.00
CA VAL A 568 40.27 -1.60 38.42
C VAL A 568 41.10 -1.77 37.14
N ILE A 569 41.97 -0.79 36.87
CA ILE A 569 42.83 -0.75 35.69
C ILE A 569 44.28 -0.56 36.14
N ASP A 570 45.17 -1.45 35.82
CA ASP A 570 46.59 -1.46 36.24
C ASP A 570 46.76 -1.28 37.76
N GLY A 571 45.85 -1.87 38.56
CA GLY A 571 45.85 -1.80 40.01
C GLY A 571 45.27 -0.50 40.60
N ALA A 572 44.86 0.48 39.80
CA ALA A 572 44.22 1.73 40.19
C ALA A 572 42.70 1.65 40.11
N ILE A 573 41.98 2.27 41.01
CA ILE A 573 40.52 2.38 40.94
C ILE A 573 40.18 3.51 39.97
N VAL A 574 39.44 3.20 38.94
CA VAL A 574 38.94 4.16 37.95
C VAL A 574 37.42 4.25 38.05
N LEU A 575 36.92 5.50 38.15
CA LEU A 575 35.50 5.86 38.14
C LEU A 575 35.21 6.58 36.85
N ALA A 576 34.13 6.22 36.16
CA ALA A 576 33.58 6.98 35.02
C ALA A 576 32.08 7.13 35.19
N GLY A 577 31.58 8.38 35.15
CA GLY A 577 30.16 8.60 35.36
C GLY A 577 29.76 10.08 35.48
N SER A 578 28.53 10.32 35.93
CA SER A 578 28.00 11.66 36.08
C SER A 578 28.80 12.47 37.12
N PRO A 579 28.84 13.81 36.99
CA PRO A 579 29.48 14.67 38.02
C PRO A 579 28.95 14.40 39.41
N THR A 580 27.65 14.19 39.55
CA THR A 580 26.99 13.89 40.84
C THR A 580 27.45 12.56 41.43
N PHE A 581 27.65 11.54 40.59
CA PHE A 581 28.14 10.22 41.00
C PHE A 581 29.56 10.34 41.56
N LEU A 582 30.46 11.02 40.83
CA LEU A 582 31.86 11.13 41.27
C LEU A 582 31.98 11.98 42.53
N ALA A 583 31.18 13.05 42.66
CA ALA A 583 31.14 13.84 43.88
C ALA A 583 30.66 13.01 45.09
N GLY A 584 29.66 12.11 44.90
CA GLY A 584 29.18 11.17 45.91
C GLY A 584 30.22 10.15 46.32
N GLU A 585 31.13 9.78 45.42
CA GLU A 585 32.30 8.89 45.69
C GLU A 585 33.51 9.66 46.35
N GLY A 586 33.32 10.94 46.64
CA GLY A 586 34.33 11.76 47.34
C GLY A 586 35.41 12.35 46.43
N VAL A 587 35.19 12.40 45.13
CA VAL A 587 36.12 13.03 44.17
C VAL A 587 35.92 14.55 44.20
N ASP A 588 36.98 15.32 44.41
CA ASP A 588 36.95 16.78 44.36
C ASP A 588 36.96 17.24 42.88
N LEU A 589 35.82 17.78 42.46
CA LEU A 589 35.60 18.27 41.07
C LEU A 589 35.86 19.77 40.89
N SER A 590 36.34 20.47 41.94
CA SER A 590 36.53 21.96 41.94
C SER A 590 37.32 22.47 40.73
N THR A 591 38.30 21.71 40.28
CA THR A 591 39.13 22.04 39.10
C THR A 591 38.39 21.88 37.74
N LEU A 592 37.30 21.13 37.72
CA LEU A 592 36.56 20.81 36.51
C LEU A 592 35.17 21.49 36.42
N VAL A 593 34.71 22.12 37.52
CA VAL A 593 33.35 22.73 37.61
C VAL A 593 33.05 23.64 36.41
N HIS A 594 33.96 24.55 36.10
CA HIS A 594 33.74 25.48 34.97
C HIS A 594 33.66 24.77 33.61
N ARG A 595 34.42 23.68 33.38
CA ARG A 595 34.38 22.89 32.14
C ARG A 595 33.13 22.03 32.04
N ILE A 596 32.70 21.46 33.16
CA ILE A 596 31.46 20.71 33.28
C ILE A 596 30.29 21.62 32.91
N GLU A 597 30.18 22.78 33.56
CA GLU A 597 29.15 23.78 33.28
C GLU A 597 29.19 24.26 31.82
N GLN A 598 30.37 24.48 31.27
CA GLN A 598 30.54 24.89 29.88
C GLN A 598 30.02 23.82 28.93
N PHE A 599 30.34 22.51 29.11
CA PHE A 599 29.86 21.43 28.28
C PHE A 599 28.37 21.17 28.44
N GLU A 600 27.85 21.24 29.68
CA GLU A 600 26.41 21.08 29.95
C GLU A 600 25.60 22.23 29.35
N THR A 601 26.10 23.45 29.47
CA THR A 601 25.49 24.66 28.85
C THR A 601 25.52 24.53 27.30
N ALA A 602 26.56 23.90 26.76
CA ALA A 602 26.62 23.58 25.33
C ALA A 602 25.71 22.41 24.93
N GLY A 603 24.95 21.85 25.88
CA GLY A 603 23.99 20.77 25.60
C GLY A 603 24.61 19.38 25.39
N ASN A 604 25.83 19.17 25.91
CA ASN A 604 26.48 17.87 25.91
C ASN A 604 26.15 17.08 27.18
N THR A 605 26.15 15.77 27.07
CA THR A 605 26.18 14.87 28.24
C THR A 605 27.62 14.78 28.73
N VAL A 606 27.84 15.03 30.00
CA VAL A 606 29.20 15.06 30.58
C VAL A 606 29.45 13.77 31.37
N ILE A 607 30.55 13.09 31.06
CA ILE A 607 31.10 12.00 31.85
C ILE A 607 32.44 12.44 32.44
N VAL A 608 32.56 12.40 33.76
CA VAL A 608 33.80 12.67 34.48
C VAL A 608 34.54 11.35 34.69
N ILE A 609 35.85 11.41 34.52
CA ILE A 609 36.75 10.28 34.77
C ILE A 609 37.65 10.62 35.95
N ALA A 610 37.77 9.70 36.91
CA ALA A 610 38.66 9.84 38.04
C ALA A 610 39.52 8.56 38.21
N ARG A 611 40.74 8.73 38.70
CA ARG A 611 41.66 7.66 39.02
C ARG A 611 42.16 7.84 40.47
N ASP A 612 42.00 6.81 41.29
CA ASP A 612 42.38 6.81 42.73
C ASP A 612 41.86 8.03 43.51
N GLY A 613 40.58 8.36 43.26
CA GLY A 613 39.91 9.48 43.93
C GLY A 613 40.30 10.88 43.42
N ARG A 614 41.11 10.99 42.36
CA ARG A 614 41.53 12.26 41.77
C ARG A 614 40.91 12.42 40.39
N PRO A 615 40.39 13.59 40.04
CA PRO A 615 39.81 13.82 38.71
C PRO A 615 40.92 13.73 37.64
N ALA A 616 40.70 12.92 36.62
CA ALA A 616 41.59 12.76 35.45
C ALA A 616 41.14 13.69 34.30
N GLY A 617 39.86 13.88 34.15
CA GLY A 617 39.31 14.77 33.12
C GLY A 617 37.81 14.56 32.88
N VAL A 618 37.30 15.23 31.86
CA VAL A 618 35.90 15.14 31.44
C VAL A 618 35.79 14.77 29.94
N ILE A 619 34.77 13.99 29.60
CA ILE A 619 34.42 13.63 28.24
C ILE A 619 33.01 14.17 28.02
N ALA A 620 32.87 15.00 27.00
CA ALA A 620 31.60 15.52 26.56
C ALA A 620 31.08 14.67 25.40
N LEU A 621 29.86 14.16 25.55
CA LEU A 621 29.18 13.37 24.49
C LEU A 621 28.00 14.16 23.94
N ALA A 622 27.82 14.11 22.64
CA ALA A 622 26.69 14.71 21.95
C ALA A 622 26.15 13.76 20.87
N ASP A 623 24.86 13.86 20.64
CA ASP A 623 24.26 13.18 19.50
C ASP A 623 24.52 14.01 18.23
N ARG A 624 25.07 13.37 17.19
CA ARG A 624 25.47 14.05 15.96
C ARG A 624 24.26 14.33 15.09
N LEU A 625 24.22 15.53 14.48
CA LEU A 625 23.26 15.81 13.42
C LEU A 625 23.48 14.86 12.25
N ARG A 626 22.37 14.38 11.66
CA ARG A 626 22.42 13.64 10.42
C ARG A 626 23.04 14.51 9.29
N PRO A 627 23.84 13.93 8.40
CA PRO A 627 24.51 14.71 7.32
C PRO A 627 23.53 15.48 6.42
N ASP A 628 22.30 14.95 6.26
CA ASP A 628 21.26 15.54 5.40
C ASP A 628 20.31 16.48 6.14
N ALA A 629 20.31 16.56 7.49
CA ALA A 629 19.33 17.29 8.28
C ALA A 629 19.25 18.78 7.91
N VAL A 630 20.40 19.45 7.76
CA VAL A 630 20.46 20.88 7.41
C VAL A 630 19.85 21.13 6.02
N ALA A 631 20.22 20.31 5.05
CA ALA A 631 19.71 20.41 3.67
C ALA A 631 18.21 20.08 3.59
N ALA A 632 17.76 19.09 4.35
CA ALA A 632 16.35 18.69 4.41
C ALA A 632 15.47 19.81 4.99
N VAL A 633 15.87 20.40 6.12
CA VAL A 633 15.15 21.54 6.75
C VAL A 633 15.13 22.75 5.82
N ALA A 634 16.26 23.06 5.16
CA ALA A 634 16.31 24.13 4.17
C ALA A 634 15.33 23.88 3.01
N SER A 635 15.25 22.63 2.52
CA SER A 635 14.29 22.23 1.47
C SER A 635 12.83 22.35 1.92
N MET A 636 12.53 22.02 3.18
CA MET A 636 11.19 22.20 3.75
C MET A 636 10.79 23.69 3.75
N ARG A 637 11.68 24.56 4.22
CA ARG A 637 11.46 26.01 4.24
C ARG A 637 11.29 26.58 2.81
N ALA A 638 12.13 26.16 1.87
CA ALA A 638 12.02 26.57 0.47
C ALA A 638 10.69 26.12 -0.17
N ALA A 639 10.12 25.00 0.29
CA ALA A 639 8.80 24.53 -0.13
C ALA A 639 7.62 25.20 0.61
N GLY A 640 7.89 26.21 1.43
CA GLY A 640 6.88 26.95 2.20
C GLY A 640 6.32 26.20 3.40
N LEU A 641 7.05 25.19 3.91
CA LEU A 641 6.73 24.51 5.16
C LEU A 641 7.37 25.24 6.33
N LYS A 642 6.68 25.20 7.48
CA LYS A 642 7.18 25.70 8.77
C LYS A 642 7.74 24.52 9.57
N PRO A 643 9.06 24.32 9.67
CA PRO A 643 9.64 23.32 10.56
C PRO A 643 9.55 23.80 12.02
N VAL A 644 9.19 22.90 12.92
CA VAL A 644 9.11 23.11 14.37
C VAL A 644 9.91 22.00 15.04
N LEU A 645 10.86 22.34 15.88
CA LEU A 645 11.63 21.37 16.67
C LEU A 645 10.91 21.08 17.98
N VAL A 646 10.65 19.80 18.27
CA VAL A 646 10.10 19.36 19.56
C VAL A 646 11.04 18.33 20.15
N THR A 647 11.45 18.51 21.40
CA THR A 647 12.38 17.60 22.07
C THR A 647 12.17 17.56 23.57
N GLY A 648 12.49 16.42 24.20
CA GLY A 648 12.57 16.28 25.66
C GLY A 648 13.80 16.92 26.30
N ASP A 649 14.79 17.28 25.49
CA ASP A 649 16.02 17.89 25.99
C ASP A 649 15.84 19.28 26.56
N ASN A 650 16.87 19.77 27.24
CA ASN A 650 16.91 21.12 27.74
C ASN A 650 16.95 22.15 26.58
N GLU A 651 16.61 23.39 26.91
CA GLU A 651 16.50 24.49 25.96
C GLU A 651 17.83 24.80 25.23
N HIS A 652 18.97 24.65 25.91
CA HIS A 652 20.29 24.91 25.32
C HIS A 652 20.65 23.90 24.25
N ALA A 653 20.42 22.60 24.48
CA ALA A 653 20.62 21.56 23.53
C ALA A 653 19.69 21.70 22.29
N ALA A 654 18.43 22.03 22.54
CA ALA A 654 17.45 22.25 21.48
C ALA A 654 17.82 23.47 20.61
N ARG A 655 18.23 24.58 21.24
CA ARG A 655 18.63 25.81 20.55
C ARG A 655 19.84 25.61 19.64
N ARG A 656 20.83 24.85 20.09
CA ARG A 656 22.02 24.51 19.27
C ARG A 656 21.65 23.76 18.02
N VAL A 657 20.79 22.75 18.10
CA VAL A 657 20.32 21.98 16.94
C VAL A 657 19.49 22.87 15.99
N ALA A 658 18.65 23.71 16.57
CA ALA A 658 17.82 24.64 15.82
C ALA A 658 18.64 25.68 15.05
N GLU A 659 19.69 26.26 15.67
CA GLU A 659 20.62 27.17 15.02
C GLU A 659 21.38 26.51 13.86
N GLN A 660 21.87 25.29 14.07
CA GLN A 660 22.57 24.53 13.03
C GLN A 660 21.68 24.15 11.85
N THR A 661 20.42 23.83 12.12
CA THR A 661 19.43 23.41 11.08
C THR A 661 18.64 24.60 10.51
N GLY A 662 18.66 25.76 11.16
CA GLY A 662 17.89 26.94 10.77
C GLY A 662 16.41 26.86 11.13
N ILE A 663 16.04 26.09 12.17
CA ILE A 663 14.67 26.00 12.70
C ILE A 663 14.47 27.16 13.70
N ASN A 664 13.38 27.92 13.55
CA ASN A 664 13.10 29.09 14.40
C ASN A 664 12.11 28.81 15.54
N ASP A 665 11.24 27.81 15.39
CA ASP A 665 10.22 27.45 16.38
C ASP A 665 10.69 26.22 17.16
N ILE A 666 10.92 26.39 18.46
CA ILE A 666 11.53 25.40 19.35
C ILE A 666 10.61 25.14 20.53
N ARG A 667 10.35 23.88 20.83
CA ARG A 667 9.60 23.39 22.00
C ARG A 667 10.49 22.39 22.75
N ALA A 668 11.23 22.86 23.73
CA ALA A 668 12.16 22.09 24.56
C ALA A 668 11.53 21.61 25.87
N GLY A 669 12.12 20.58 26.50
CA GLY A 669 11.64 20.02 27.76
C GLY A 669 10.29 19.31 27.68
N VAL A 670 9.88 18.86 26.51
CA VAL A 670 8.56 18.26 26.25
C VAL A 670 8.59 16.78 26.54
N ARG A 671 7.82 16.33 27.52
CA ARG A 671 7.63 14.88 27.77
C ARG A 671 6.91 14.18 26.63
N PRO A 672 7.06 12.85 26.45
CA PRO A 672 6.43 12.11 25.35
C PRO A 672 4.92 12.40 25.19
N GLU A 673 4.16 12.42 26.29
CA GLU A 673 2.72 12.72 26.26
C GLU A 673 2.41 14.17 25.85
N GLY A 674 3.32 15.09 26.12
CA GLY A 674 3.20 16.52 25.77
C GLY A 674 3.36 16.78 24.28
N LYS A 675 4.07 15.91 23.53
CA LYS A 675 4.26 16.07 22.08
C LYS A 675 2.94 16.05 21.32
N ALA A 676 2.04 15.14 21.67
CA ALA A 676 0.69 15.07 21.08
C ALA A 676 -0.17 16.31 21.39
N ALA A 677 0.02 16.93 22.58
CA ALA A 677 -0.68 18.15 22.94
C ALA A 677 -0.24 19.34 22.09
N ILE A 678 1.07 19.48 21.81
CA ILE A 678 1.60 20.52 20.91
C ILE A 678 1.02 20.37 19.49
N ILE A 679 0.91 19.14 18.98
CA ILE A 679 0.30 18.91 17.66
C ILE A 679 -1.16 19.34 17.65
N ARG A 680 -1.93 19.02 18.71
CA ARG A 680 -3.33 19.49 18.85
C ARG A 680 -3.43 21.01 18.92
N GLU A 681 -2.51 21.67 19.60
CA GLU A 681 -2.45 23.15 19.66
C GLU A 681 -2.27 23.73 18.25
N LEU A 682 -1.26 23.25 17.50
CA LEU A 682 -1.00 23.68 16.14
C LEU A 682 -2.17 23.39 15.18
N GLN A 683 -2.86 22.27 15.35
CA GLN A 683 -4.06 21.93 14.59
C GLN A 683 -5.24 22.84 14.94
N ALA A 684 -5.40 23.23 16.21
CA ALA A 684 -6.44 24.16 16.66
C ALA A 684 -6.25 25.56 16.07
N GLU A 685 -5.01 25.96 15.76
CA GLU A 685 -4.68 27.19 15.03
C GLU A 685 -5.03 27.11 13.53
N GLY A 686 -5.55 25.98 13.06
CA GLY A 686 -5.93 25.74 11.67
C GLY A 686 -4.80 25.22 10.79
N ALA A 687 -3.65 24.84 11.36
CA ALA A 687 -2.54 24.25 10.62
C ALA A 687 -2.80 22.77 10.34
N ARG A 688 -2.45 22.31 9.13
CA ARG A 688 -2.26 20.89 8.86
C ARG A 688 -0.83 20.52 9.22
N VAL A 689 -0.69 19.54 10.11
CA VAL A 689 0.56 19.21 10.78
C VAL A 689 1.05 17.82 10.36
N ALA A 690 2.33 17.71 9.94
CA ALA A 690 3.03 16.43 9.91
C ALA A 690 3.94 16.33 11.15
N MET A 691 4.03 15.13 11.72
CA MET A 691 5.00 14.78 12.75
C MET A 691 6.03 13.81 12.16
N VAL A 692 7.30 14.08 12.38
CA VAL A 692 8.42 13.19 12.03
C VAL A 692 9.14 12.77 13.31
N GLY A 693 9.23 11.48 13.56
CA GLY A 693 9.84 10.92 14.74
C GLY A 693 10.42 9.52 14.50
N ASP A 694 11.21 8.98 15.43
CA ASP A 694 11.83 7.65 15.31
C ASP A 694 11.01 6.53 15.98
N GLY A 695 9.99 6.87 16.72
CA GLY A 695 8.85 6.03 16.97
C GLY A 695 8.42 5.58 18.32
N ILE A 696 9.18 5.17 19.29
CA ILE A 696 8.59 4.62 20.53
C ILE A 696 7.97 5.73 21.37
N ASN A 697 8.70 6.81 21.55
CA ASN A 697 8.27 7.93 22.37
C ASN A 697 7.35 8.90 21.62
N ASP A 698 7.30 8.78 20.29
CA ASP A 698 6.57 9.67 19.40
C ASP A 698 5.24 9.10 18.90
N ALA A 699 4.95 7.83 19.18
CA ALA A 699 3.75 7.15 18.69
C ALA A 699 2.44 7.94 18.93
N PRO A 700 2.17 8.50 20.13
CA PRO A 700 0.97 9.32 20.34
C PRO A 700 0.95 10.60 19.50
N ALA A 701 2.11 11.18 19.23
CA ALA A 701 2.26 12.38 18.42
C ALA A 701 2.11 12.06 16.91
N LEU A 702 2.67 10.94 16.45
CA LEU A 702 2.52 10.45 15.09
C LEU A 702 1.06 10.16 14.74
N MET A 703 0.31 9.52 15.65
CA MET A 703 -1.12 9.27 15.49
C MET A 703 -1.98 10.54 15.53
N GLN A 704 -1.60 11.52 16.37
CA GLN A 704 -2.33 12.79 16.49
C GLN A 704 -2.16 13.69 15.26
N ALA A 705 -1.01 13.63 14.58
CA ALA A 705 -0.72 14.46 13.42
C ALA A 705 -1.65 14.13 12.23
N ASP A 706 -1.89 15.11 11.35
CA ASP A 706 -2.59 14.89 10.08
C ASP A 706 -1.81 13.92 9.18
N VAL A 707 -0.47 13.86 9.34
CA VAL A 707 0.40 12.87 8.70
C VAL A 707 1.54 12.52 9.67
N GLY A 708 1.54 11.30 10.17
CA GLY A 708 2.66 10.75 10.94
C GLY A 708 3.73 10.16 10.01
N ILE A 709 4.99 10.49 10.24
CA ILE A 709 6.14 10.02 9.46
C ILE A 709 7.16 9.40 10.40
N ALA A 710 7.37 8.09 10.30
CA ALA A 710 8.43 7.42 11.04
C ALA A 710 9.75 7.50 10.27
N ALA A 711 10.80 7.99 10.92
CA ALA A 711 12.15 8.08 10.36
C ALA A 711 12.96 6.83 10.75
N GLY A 712 13.35 6.04 9.75
CA GLY A 712 14.07 4.79 9.93
C GLY A 712 13.13 3.58 10.09
N ALA A 713 13.69 2.38 10.09
CA ALA A 713 12.98 1.18 10.52
C ALA A 713 12.86 1.23 12.06
N GLY A 714 12.12 2.22 12.55
CA GLY A 714 11.84 2.38 13.96
C GLY A 714 11.16 1.16 14.53
N THR A 715 11.10 1.07 15.85
CA THR A 715 10.39 -0.01 16.55
C THR A 715 8.98 -0.22 15.98
N ASP A 716 8.47 -1.43 16.11
CA ASP A 716 7.14 -1.84 15.66
C ASP A 716 6.04 -0.81 15.94
N ILE A 717 6.11 -0.20 17.13
CA ILE A 717 5.13 0.81 17.59
C ILE A 717 5.16 2.09 16.74
N ALA A 718 6.33 2.50 16.26
CA ALA A 718 6.45 3.68 15.41
C ALA A 718 5.94 3.44 14.01
N VAL A 719 6.33 2.30 13.46
CA VAL A 719 5.82 1.83 12.17
C VAL A 719 4.31 1.72 12.24
N GLU A 720 3.76 1.22 13.35
CA GLU A 720 2.33 1.07 13.59
C GLU A 720 1.58 2.40 13.65
N SER A 721 2.20 3.42 14.23
CA SER A 721 1.59 4.73 14.48
C SER A 721 1.71 5.73 13.33
N ALA A 722 2.56 5.45 12.33
CA ALA A 722 2.87 6.37 11.25
C ALA A 722 2.09 6.09 9.95
N ASP A 723 1.72 7.14 9.22
CA ASP A 723 1.14 7.06 7.87
C ASP A 723 2.21 6.82 6.78
N ILE A 724 3.42 7.26 7.02
CA ILE A 724 4.57 7.16 6.12
C ILE A 724 5.76 6.63 6.90
N VAL A 725 6.45 5.64 6.35
CA VAL A 725 7.69 5.10 6.93
C VAL A 725 8.83 5.35 5.96
N LEU A 726 9.88 5.98 6.42
CA LEU A 726 11.12 6.18 5.69
C LEU A 726 12.05 5.01 6.02
N LEU A 727 12.22 4.06 5.12
CA LEU A 727 13.10 2.89 5.33
C LEU A 727 14.59 3.30 5.41
N ARG A 728 14.93 4.40 4.75
CA ARG A 728 16.24 5.03 4.91
C ARG A 728 16.17 5.99 6.09
N GLN A 729 17.21 5.98 6.90
CA GLN A 729 17.33 6.90 8.03
C GLN A 729 17.77 8.30 7.57
N ASP A 730 17.07 8.88 6.58
CA ASP A 730 17.34 10.22 6.07
C ASP A 730 16.12 11.15 6.23
N VAL A 731 16.37 12.38 6.63
CA VAL A 731 15.34 13.43 6.77
C VAL A 731 14.90 13.93 5.40
N ALA A 732 15.74 13.78 4.39
CA ALA A 732 15.44 14.15 3.00
C ALA A 732 14.25 13.34 2.44
N GLY A 733 14.04 12.13 2.92
CA GLY A 733 12.90 11.27 2.59
C GLY A 733 11.54 11.94 2.84
N VAL A 734 11.44 12.85 3.81
CA VAL A 734 10.21 13.61 4.10
C VAL A 734 9.79 14.44 2.87
N MET A 735 10.74 15.15 2.25
CA MET A 735 10.46 15.98 1.08
C MET A 735 10.20 15.14 -0.17
N GLU A 736 10.86 13.99 -0.28
CA GLU A 736 10.60 13.03 -1.35
C GLU A 736 9.20 12.45 -1.23
N ALA A 737 8.76 12.02 -0.03
CA ALA A 737 7.38 11.56 0.22
C ALA A 737 6.35 12.63 -0.17
N ARG A 738 6.61 13.91 0.19
CA ARG A 738 5.75 15.03 -0.19
C ARG A 738 5.67 15.21 -1.71
N ARG A 739 6.80 15.12 -2.42
CA ARG A 739 6.85 15.21 -3.89
C ARG A 739 6.04 14.11 -4.56
N ILE A 740 6.15 12.88 -4.04
CA ILE A 740 5.39 11.73 -4.52
C ILE A 740 3.89 11.95 -4.28
N SER A 741 3.50 12.40 -3.07
CA SER A 741 2.14 12.75 -2.72
C SER A 741 1.54 13.78 -3.70
N ASP A 742 2.26 14.86 -3.96
CA ASP A 742 1.86 15.94 -4.87
C ASP A 742 1.72 15.46 -6.32
N SER A 743 2.64 14.62 -6.79
CA SER A 743 2.59 14.03 -8.13
C SER A 743 1.40 13.08 -8.28
N SER A 744 1.15 12.23 -7.30
CA SER A 744 0.04 11.28 -7.29
C SER A 744 -1.32 11.99 -7.30
N TYR A 745 -1.48 13.02 -6.45
CA TYR A 745 -2.70 13.82 -6.43
C TYR A 745 -2.96 14.56 -7.75
N ARG A 746 -1.93 15.20 -8.34
CA ARG A 746 -2.09 15.89 -9.64
C ARG A 746 -2.55 14.93 -10.73
N ARG A 747 -2.01 13.72 -10.76
CA ARG A 747 -2.44 12.67 -11.71
C ARG A 747 -3.88 12.26 -11.47
N THR A 748 -4.26 12.00 -10.22
CA THR A 748 -5.65 11.66 -9.87
C THR A 748 -6.61 12.76 -10.33
N ARG A 749 -6.32 14.02 -10.00
CA ARG A 749 -7.14 15.16 -10.42
C ARG A 749 -7.26 15.25 -11.94
N ASN A 750 -6.15 15.09 -12.67
CA ASN A 750 -6.16 15.18 -14.12
C ASN A 750 -6.94 14.03 -14.75
N ASN A 751 -6.80 12.81 -14.22
CA ASN A 751 -7.56 11.64 -14.67
C ASN A 751 -9.07 11.84 -14.46
N VAL A 752 -9.45 12.31 -13.27
CA VAL A 752 -10.86 12.60 -12.94
C VAL A 752 -11.41 13.70 -13.85
N ALA A 753 -10.66 14.81 -14.03
CA ALA A 753 -11.05 15.88 -14.92
C ALA A 753 -11.22 15.40 -16.37
N LEU A 754 -10.31 14.57 -16.85
CA LEU A 754 -10.38 13.98 -18.19
C LEU A 754 -11.62 13.11 -18.37
N ALA A 755 -11.90 12.23 -17.37
CA ALA A 755 -13.10 11.38 -17.40
C ALA A 755 -14.40 12.21 -17.45
N PHE A 756 -14.49 13.23 -16.61
CA PHE A 756 -15.66 14.13 -16.63
C PHE A 756 -15.76 14.96 -17.90
N ALA A 757 -14.66 15.37 -18.51
CA ALA A 757 -14.69 16.09 -19.78
C ALA A 757 -15.26 15.21 -20.92
N PHE A 758 -14.83 13.96 -21.01
CA PHE A 758 -15.38 13.01 -21.99
C PHE A 758 -16.88 12.79 -21.79
N ASN A 759 -17.31 12.53 -20.55
CA ASN A 759 -18.72 12.27 -20.27
C ASN A 759 -19.57 13.54 -20.37
N GLY A 760 -19.05 14.69 -19.91
CA GLY A 760 -19.75 15.97 -19.92
C GLY A 760 -20.01 16.53 -21.33
N ILE A 761 -19.17 16.18 -22.31
CA ILE A 761 -19.36 16.50 -23.72
C ILE A 761 -20.15 15.38 -24.40
N GLY A 762 -19.79 14.15 -24.14
CA GLY A 762 -20.33 12.99 -24.85
C GLY A 762 -21.81 12.71 -24.57
N VAL A 763 -22.25 12.83 -23.31
CA VAL A 763 -23.64 12.56 -22.92
C VAL A 763 -24.62 13.55 -23.59
N PRO A 764 -24.43 14.89 -23.54
CA PRO A 764 -25.26 15.81 -24.28
C PRO A 764 -25.29 15.54 -25.79
N LEU A 765 -24.15 15.26 -26.40
CA LEU A 765 -24.10 14.90 -27.81
C LEU A 765 -24.84 13.58 -28.09
N ALA A 766 -24.76 12.60 -27.21
CA ALA A 766 -25.47 11.34 -27.34
C ALA A 766 -27.03 11.55 -27.32
N THR A 767 -27.54 12.50 -26.54
CA THR A 767 -28.99 12.77 -26.47
C THR A 767 -29.58 13.25 -27.82
N THR A 768 -28.74 13.73 -28.74
CA THR A 768 -29.20 14.15 -30.08
C THR A 768 -29.63 12.97 -30.97
N GLY A 769 -29.24 11.75 -30.61
CA GLY A 769 -29.46 10.54 -31.43
C GLY A 769 -28.71 10.52 -32.75
N LEU A 770 -27.75 11.45 -32.94
CA LEU A 770 -26.89 11.51 -34.14
C LEU A 770 -25.63 10.66 -34.00
N ILE A 771 -25.25 10.32 -32.77
CA ILE A 771 -24.10 9.49 -32.49
C ILE A 771 -24.56 8.04 -32.52
N TYR A 772 -23.96 7.26 -33.42
CA TYR A 772 -24.13 5.81 -33.38
C TYR A 772 -23.53 5.22 -32.10
N PRO A 773 -24.19 4.26 -31.44
CA PRO A 773 -23.72 3.65 -30.22
C PRO A 773 -22.29 3.09 -30.27
N VAL A 774 -21.86 2.61 -31.44
CA VAL A 774 -20.48 2.12 -31.68
C VAL A 774 -19.45 3.24 -31.51
N TRP A 775 -19.73 4.45 -32.01
CA TRP A 775 -18.82 5.59 -31.82
C TRP A 775 -18.79 6.08 -30.38
N ALA A 776 -19.89 5.96 -29.66
CA ALA A 776 -19.91 6.20 -28.21
C ALA A 776 -18.95 5.22 -27.48
N MET A 777 -18.93 3.95 -27.89
CA MET A 777 -17.97 2.95 -27.38
C MET A 777 -16.50 3.32 -27.67
N VAL A 778 -16.21 3.76 -28.89
CA VAL A 778 -14.85 4.20 -29.28
C VAL A 778 -14.40 5.38 -28.44
N ALA A 779 -15.26 6.37 -28.22
CA ALA A 779 -14.97 7.53 -27.38
C ALA A 779 -14.71 7.11 -25.91
N MET A 780 -15.50 6.21 -25.36
CA MET A 780 -15.30 5.65 -24.02
C MET A 780 -13.97 4.91 -23.91
N ALA A 781 -13.64 4.04 -24.87
CA ALA A 781 -12.36 3.33 -24.92
C ALA A 781 -11.18 4.31 -24.99
N ALA A 782 -11.31 5.38 -25.79
CA ALA A 782 -10.28 6.44 -25.86
C ALA A 782 -10.09 7.15 -24.53
N SER A 783 -11.17 7.44 -23.78
CA SER A 783 -11.12 8.06 -22.46
C SER A 783 -10.30 7.21 -21.46
N VAL A 784 -10.60 5.92 -21.38
CA VAL A 784 -9.87 5.00 -20.47
C VAL A 784 -8.43 4.83 -20.90
N THR A 785 -8.17 4.70 -22.20
CA THR A 785 -6.80 4.62 -22.73
C THR A 785 -6.01 5.87 -22.39
N ALA A 786 -6.61 7.06 -22.52
CA ALA A 786 -5.97 8.31 -22.14
C ALA A 786 -5.62 8.37 -20.64
N ILE A 787 -6.52 7.93 -19.77
CA ILE A 787 -6.26 7.85 -18.32
C ILE A 787 -5.14 6.84 -18.01
N PHE A 788 -5.16 5.70 -18.68
CA PHE A 788 -4.14 4.68 -18.55
C PHE A 788 -2.76 5.22 -18.98
N LEU A 789 -2.68 5.86 -20.14
CA LEU A 789 -1.46 6.50 -20.64
C LEU A 789 -0.97 7.61 -19.70
N ASN A 790 -1.86 8.45 -19.18
CA ASN A 790 -1.49 9.49 -18.21
C ASN A 790 -0.96 8.90 -16.89
N SER A 791 -1.46 7.75 -16.50
CA SER A 791 -1.06 7.09 -15.26
C SER A 791 0.22 6.27 -15.40
N ILE A 792 0.42 5.56 -16.51
CA ILE A 792 1.53 4.60 -16.72
C ILE A 792 2.48 5.04 -17.84
N GLY A 793 2.07 5.95 -18.72
CA GLY A 793 2.68 6.23 -20.04
C GLY A 793 4.17 6.56 -20.06
N THR A 794 4.78 7.06 -18.95
CA THR A 794 6.23 7.28 -18.86
C THR A 794 7.02 5.99 -18.54
N ARG A 795 6.35 4.89 -18.21
CA ARG A 795 6.94 3.59 -17.86
C ARG A 795 6.09 2.44 -18.41
N PRO A 796 5.94 2.25 -19.72
CA PRO A 796 5.15 1.16 -20.28
C PRO A 796 5.71 -0.21 -19.92
N ALA A 797 7.02 -0.31 -19.63
CA ALA A 797 7.65 -1.51 -19.09
C ALA A 797 6.94 -2.05 -17.83
N LEU A 798 6.35 -1.17 -17.01
CA LEU A 798 5.61 -1.58 -15.82
C LEU A 798 4.44 -2.53 -16.14
N LEU A 799 3.77 -2.40 -17.27
CA LEU A 799 2.72 -3.31 -17.70
C LEU A 799 3.29 -4.66 -18.15
N PHE A 800 4.35 -4.63 -18.95
CA PHE A 800 4.99 -5.83 -19.48
C PHE A 800 5.76 -6.62 -18.43
N ASP A 801 6.40 -5.93 -17.47
CA ASP A 801 7.09 -6.56 -16.35
C ASP A 801 6.11 -7.17 -15.34
N ALA A 802 4.87 -6.62 -15.22
CA ALA A 802 3.81 -7.20 -14.40
C ALA A 802 3.43 -8.59 -14.91
N ILE A 803 3.29 -8.70 -16.20
CA ILE A 803 2.93 -9.94 -16.87
C ILE A 803 4.13 -10.91 -16.89
N ARG A 804 5.36 -10.40 -16.92
CA ARG A 804 6.60 -11.21 -16.95
C ARG A 804 6.97 -11.78 -15.58
N SER A 805 6.78 -11.06 -14.51
CA SER A 805 7.14 -11.50 -13.14
C SER A 805 6.31 -12.69 -12.67
N VAL A 806 5.10 -12.85 -13.17
CA VAL A 806 4.24 -14.03 -12.96
C VAL A 806 4.92 -15.33 -13.41
N LYS A 807 5.87 -15.29 -14.34
CA LYS A 807 6.48 -16.51 -14.91
C LYS A 807 7.83 -16.89 -14.30
N ALA A 808 8.63 -15.97 -13.81
CA ALA A 808 10.01 -16.26 -13.43
C ALA A 808 10.12 -17.26 -12.27
N ARG A 809 9.10 -17.36 -11.41
CA ARG A 809 9.08 -18.29 -10.26
C ARG A 809 8.52 -19.67 -10.56
N ARG A 810 7.60 -19.82 -11.51
CA ARG A 810 7.07 -21.14 -11.89
C ARG A 810 8.15 -22.03 -12.51
N ALA A 811 9.13 -21.43 -13.19
CA ALA A 811 10.29 -22.14 -13.73
C ALA A 811 11.28 -22.58 -12.62
N ASN A 812 11.40 -21.82 -11.54
CA ASN A 812 12.28 -22.17 -10.41
C ASN A 812 11.67 -23.20 -9.44
N HIS A 813 10.33 -23.39 -9.44
CA HIS A 813 9.65 -24.42 -8.65
C HIS A 813 9.49 -25.75 -9.40
N GLU A 814 9.58 -25.76 -10.72
CA GLU A 814 9.56 -26.99 -11.53
C GLU A 814 10.99 -27.58 -11.74
N ASP A 815 12.04 -26.82 -11.41
CA ASP A 815 13.46 -27.24 -11.54
C ASP A 815 14.13 -27.53 -10.17
N ASN A 816 13.44 -27.40 -9.04
CA ASN A 816 13.82 -27.92 -7.72
C ASN A 816 12.84 -29.05 -7.33
#